data_e77cc83ba22f8ed351e66c93aab7d75e
#
_entry.id   e77cc83ba22f8ed351e66c93aab7d75e
#
_cell.length_a   1.000
_cell.length_b   1.000
_cell.length_c   1.000
_cell.angle_alpha   90.00
_cell.angle_beta   90.00
_cell.angle_gamma   90.00
#
_symmetry.space_group_name_H-M   'P 1'
#
loop_
_entity.id
_entity.type
_entity.pdbx_description
1 polymer ?
#
loop_
_entity_poly.entity_id
_entity_poly.type
_entity_poly.pdbx_seq_one_letter_code
_entity_poly.pdbx_strand_id
1 'polypeptide(L)'
;MKKKNINKKKIILIALPLVLLAIIIIVAFSVNKSNNENGVFSLLEKRWIEKNKNTSVDVSVLNNIPIFGEDGEGVFFDFLNDFSKETGIKFNMIPYKLGGTPDSKFSFEMKSNSNLKNTELLFYSDEYALVSKDNKRVKRITDLKNVTVGALETDIDSIRSSFEDNDTIIYNSYNNIDAIIEALQTNDIVYAVIPKTIYINEIFSNNFYIVRNISELNNECILNVNSDDATLNSILRKYYTRWSKSELEKSYNSRLLKLYFESKEIDDVTIANFEGKEYTYGYVKNLPYESKINDDFIGYNSEILDGFAKSMNITFKIKEYNSIRDLTTNLNSEKVDLAFNYYNFEDLANNFDETVSPYKEKVIVLTHINNTKTIVPSLKSLKNKEVSMIDNKLSDYIAKNYNANVKEYKKPGSLFNSLNENSIVVLDYNVYDHYRNTELDKFKVVYEDEIDNIDYNFIVLNKSNNKGFVGLFKFYISNIEPDLYMARAKVKLAKDSKKIDLTFVYILVGLFVLLGISLIYIRIKYKSNKISKNDRLKYVDSLTSLKNRHYLNKNYDKWQNNKIYPQAIIIVNVNKVGHINDVYGHNEGDMVLKKAANILMNNQLEQSDIVRTNGDEFLIYLIGYEENKVIAYMRKLNKEFKNIPYGFGATLGYSMITDDVKTIDDAINEAVLEVKTNKELNTEDK
;
A
#
# COMPACT_ATOMS: atom_id res chain seq x y z
N MET A 1 -54.94 29.55 -1.81
CA MET A 1 -53.76 28.72 -1.52
C MET A 1 -53.97 27.30 -2.06
N LYS A 2 -53.44 26.98 -3.26
CA LYS A 2 -53.48 25.63 -3.85
C LYS A 2 -52.14 24.95 -3.55
N LYS A 3 -52.13 23.92 -2.68
CA LYS A 3 -50.99 23.04 -2.44
C LYS A 3 -50.62 22.33 -3.76
N LYS A 4 -49.42 22.66 -4.32
CA LYS A 4 -48.82 21.90 -5.45
C LYS A 4 -48.41 20.51 -4.93
N ASN A 5 -49.17 19.48 -5.31
CA ASN A 5 -48.79 18.10 -5.15
C ASN A 5 -47.46 17.83 -5.89
N ILE A 6 -46.36 17.70 -5.16
CA ILE A 6 -45.07 17.30 -5.69
C ILE A 6 -45.19 15.82 -6.09
N ASN A 7 -45.09 15.55 -7.36
CA ASN A 7 -45.30 14.25 -7.97
C ASN A 7 -44.23 13.27 -7.45
N LYS A 8 -44.63 12.37 -6.51
CA LYS A 8 -43.75 11.35 -5.86
C LYS A 8 -42.93 10.56 -6.88
N LYS A 9 -43.43 10.31 -8.09
CA LYS A 9 -42.71 9.65 -9.20
C LYS A 9 -41.44 10.42 -9.67
N LYS A 10 -41.42 11.76 -9.54
CA LYS A 10 -40.26 12.58 -9.92
C LYS A 10 -39.14 12.60 -8.87
N ILE A 11 -39.49 12.42 -7.59
CA ILE A 11 -38.51 12.30 -6.49
C ILE A 11 -37.81 10.95 -6.58
N ILE A 12 -38.54 9.88 -6.86
CA ILE A 12 -38.01 8.52 -7.02
C ILE A 12 -37.04 8.45 -8.22
N LEU A 13 -37.35 9.14 -9.34
CA LEU A 13 -36.48 9.14 -10.54
C LEU A 13 -35.15 9.86 -10.33
N ILE A 14 -35.04 10.72 -9.32
CA ILE A 14 -33.79 11.47 -9.00
C ILE A 14 -33.02 10.78 -7.85
N ALA A 15 -33.73 10.17 -6.90
CA ALA A 15 -33.10 9.45 -5.79
C ALA A 15 -32.53 8.09 -6.23
N LEU A 16 -33.15 7.41 -7.19
CA LEU A 16 -32.74 6.08 -7.67
C LEU A 16 -31.30 6.04 -8.21
N PRO A 17 -30.83 6.98 -9.06
CA PRO A 17 -29.44 6.98 -9.51
C PRO A 17 -28.42 7.27 -8.39
N LEU A 18 -28.80 8.06 -7.39
CA LEU A 18 -27.91 8.36 -6.24
C LEU A 18 -27.79 7.17 -5.30
N VAL A 19 -28.89 6.45 -5.09
CA VAL A 19 -28.89 5.20 -4.32
C VAL A 19 -28.13 4.11 -5.09
N LEU A 20 -28.31 4.01 -6.40
CA LEU A 20 -27.54 3.09 -7.26
C LEU A 20 -26.04 3.40 -7.24
N LEU A 21 -25.65 4.67 -7.31
CA LEU A 21 -24.26 5.09 -7.22
C LEU A 21 -23.65 4.77 -5.83
N ALA A 22 -24.42 4.99 -4.75
CA ALA A 22 -23.99 4.61 -3.40
C ALA A 22 -23.87 3.08 -3.25
N ILE A 23 -24.79 2.32 -3.83
CA ILE A 23 -24.72 0.85 -3.86
C ILE A 23 -23.51 0.39 -4.71
N ILE A 24 -23.24 1.02 -5.86
CA ILE A 24 -22.09 0.70 -6.70
C ILE A 24 -20.78 1.01 -5.95
N ILE A 25 -20.71 2.11 -5.21
CA ILE A 25 -19.55 2.46 -4.39
C ILE A 25 -19.39 1.46 -3.24
N ILE A 26 -20.46 1.09 -2.55
CA ILE A 26 -20.43 0.09 -1.47
C ILE A 26 -20.07 -1.29 -2.03
N VAL A 27 -20.60 -1.68 -3.18
CA VAL A 27 -20.26 -2.93 -3.87
C VAL A 27 -18.82 -2.89 -4.37
N ALA A 28 -18.34 -1.77 -4.93
CA ALA A 28 -16.95 -1.61 -5.35
C ALA A 28 -15.97 -1.69 -4.15
N PHE A 29 -16.33 -1.11 -3.00
CA PHE A 29 -15.57 -1.26 -1.74
C PHE A 29 -15.65 -2.68 -1.18
N SER A 30 -16.80 -3.34 -1.24
CA SER A 30 -16.98 -4.72 -0.80
C SER A 30 -16.28 -5.71 -1.72
N VAL A 31 -16.32 -5.48 -3.04
CA VAL A 31 -15.60 -6.27 -4.06
C VAL A 31 -14.09 -6.06 -3.94
N ASN A 32 -13.62 -4.85 -3.65
CA ASN A 32 -12.19 -4.60 -3.40
C ASN A 32 -11.71 -5.24 -2.08
N LYS A 33 -12.59 -5.37 -1.08
CA LYS A 33 -12.30 -6.10 0.16
C LYS A 33 -12.36 -7.62 -0.04
N SER A 34 -13.26 -8.12 -0.89
CA SER A 34 -13.39 -9.56 -1.19
C SER A 34 -12.36 -10.03 -2.24
N ASN A 35 -11.87 -9.16 -3.12
CA ASN A 35 -10.82 -9.50 -4.08
C ASN A 35 -9.43 -9.69 -3.45
N ASN A 36 -9.23 -9.30 -2.19
CA ASN A 36 -8.00 -9.62 -1.45
C ASN A 36 -8.02 -11.01 -0.78
N GLU A 37 -9.18 -11.70 -0.73
CA GLU A 37 -9.28 -13.03 -0.11
C GLU A 37 -9.59 -14.17 -1.10
N ASN A 38 -10.01 -13.90 -2.33
CA ASN A 38 -10.49 -14.94 -3.25
C ASN A 38 -9.90 -14.85 -4.64
N GLY A 39 -8.60 -15.22 -4.81
CA GLY A 39 -8.17 -15.46 -6.18
C GLY A 39 -6.69 -15.45 -6.50
N VAL A 40 -5.89 -16.27 -5.79
CA VAL A 40 -4.49 -16.54 -6.19
C VAL A 40 -4.45 -17.08 -7.62
N PHE A 41 -5.45 -17.87 -8.01
CA PHE A 41 -5.55 -18.52 -9.31
C PHE A 41 -6.50 -17.79 -10.26
N SER A 42 -6.07 -17.61 -11.51
CA SER A 42 -6.92 -17.11 -12.59
C SER A 42 -8.05 -18.09 -12.92
N LEU A 43 -9.07 -17.63 -13.67
CA LEU A 43 -10.17 -18.51 -14.10
C LEU A 43 -9.69 -19.69 -14.95
N LEU A 44 -8.64 -19.51 -15.75
CA LEU A 44 -8.04 -20.58 -16.56
C LEU A 44 -7.33 -21.59 -15.66
N GLU A 45 -6.57 -21.16 -14.68
CA GLU A 45 -5.90 -22.01 -13.71
C GLU A 45 -6.90 -22.78 -12.84
N LYS A 46 -7.99 -22.15 -12.39
CA LYS A 46 -9.07 -22.83 -11.67
C LYS A 46 -9.73 -23.93 -12.48
N ARG A 47 -9.97 -23.69 -13.78
CA ARG A 47 -10.49 -24.71 -14.69
C ARG A 47 -9.49 -25.85 -14.92
N TRP A 48 -8.21 -25.51 -15.01
CA TRP A 48 -7.14 -26.49 -15.14
C TRP A 48 -7.05 -27.37 -13.88
N ILE A 49 -7.08 -26.78 -12.69
CA ILE A 49 -7.12 -27.51 -11.39
C ILE A 49 -8.31 -28.45 -11.37
N GLU A 50 -9.51 -27.98 -11.69
CA GLU A 50 -10.72 -28.81 -11.68
C GLU A 50 -10.63 -30.00 -12.64
N LYS A 51 -10.04 -29.80 -13.82
CA LYS A 51 -9.82 -30.85 -14.81
C LYS A 51 -8.80 -31.90 -14.35
N ASN A 52 -7.80 -31.47 -13.58
CA ASN A 52 -6.68 -32.31 -13.14
C ASN A 52 -6.81 -32.79 -11.69
N LYS A 53 -7.96 -32.61 -11.04
CA LYS A 53 -8.25 -33.21 -9.74
C LYS A 53 -8.00 -34.71 -9.77
N ASN A 54 -7.37 -35.21 -8.70
CA ASN A 54 -6.98 -36.62 -8.54
C ASN A 54 -5.89 -37.12 -9.52
N THR A 55 -5.26 -36.27 -10.30
CA THR A 55 -4.03 -36.66 -11.01
C THR A 55 -2.88 -36.72 -10.00
N SER A 56 -1.89 -37.57 -10.29
CA SER A 56 -0.67 -37.69 -9.51
C SER A 56 0.52 -37.14 -10.28
N VAL A 57 1.37 -36.37 -9.61
CA VAL A 57 2.60 -35.78 -10.15
C VAL A 57 3.78 -36.28 -9.31
N ASP A 58 4.80 -36.81 -9.98
CA ASP A 58 6.02 -37.26 -9.30
C ASP A 58 6.87 -36.05 -8.89
N VAL A 59 7.34 -36.05 -7.65
CA VAL A 59 8.22 -35.03 -7.11
C VAL A 59 9.33 -35.66 -6.27
N SER A 60 10.59 -35.36 -6.58
CA SER A 60 11.72 -35.79 -5.78
C SER A 60 11.92 -34.87 -4.58
N VAL A 61 11.92 -35.43 -3.37
CA VAL A 61 11.97 -34.69 -2.12
C VAL A 61 13.23 -35.09 -1.36
N LEU A 62 14.03 -34.11 -0.97
CA LEU A 62 15.16 -34.33 -0.05
C LEU A 62 14.62 -34.84 1.28
N ASN A 63 15.16 -35.98 1.75
CA ASN A 63 14.66 -36.69 2.91
C ASN A 63 15.77 -36.99 3.95
N ASN A 64 16.75 -36.10 4.04
CA ASN A 64 17.79 -36.11 5.06
C ASN A 64 18.26 -34.69 5.40
N ILE A 65 17.34 -33.72 5.38
CA ILE A 65 17.57 -32.36 5.84
C ILE A 65 16.61 -32.11 6.99
N PRO A 66 17.12 -31.96 8.22
CA PRO A 66 16.29 -31.68 9.38
C PRO A 66 15.35 -30.49 9.14
N ILE A 67 14.17 -30.48 9.75
CA ILE A 67 13.13 -29.46 9.59
C ILE A 67 12.46 -29.52 8.21
N PHE A 68 13.21 -29.58 7.10
CA PHE A 68 12.67 -29.48 5.74
C PHE A 68 12.19 -30.80 5.17
N GLY A 69 12.96 -31.86 5.32
CA GLY A 69 12.61 -33.18 4.80
C GLY A 69 13.44 -34.28 5.51
N GLU A 70 12.85 -34.96 6.46
CA GLU A 70 13.43 -36.07 7.19
C GLU A 70 12.35 -37.10 7.50
N ASP A 71 12.62 -38.36 7.23
CA ASP A 71 11.73 -39.50 7.47
C ASP A 71 10.28 -39.33 6.95
N GLY A 72 10.12 -38.65 5.81
CA GLY A 72 8.82 -38.41 5.20
C GLY A 72 8.01 -37.28 5.83
N GLU A 73 8.62 -36.51 6.72
CA GLU A 73 8.05 -35.31 7.36
C GLU A 73 8.90 -34.08 7.05
N GLY A 74 8.35 -32.88 7.33
CA GLY A 74 9.06 -31.62 7.19
C GLY A 74 8.33 -30.62 6.32
N VAL A 75 8.94 -29.45 6.18
CA VAL A 75 8.35 -28.28 5.48
C VAL A 75 8.04 -28.56 4.01
N PHE A 76 8.84 -29.38 3.34
CA PHE A 76 8.58 -29.79 1.95
C PHE A 76 7.29 -30.59 1.84
N PHE A 77 7.13 -31.56 2.76
CA PHE A 77 5.95 -32.41 2.81
C PHE A 77 4.71 -31.61 3.21
N ASP A 78 4.81 -30.70 4.16
CA ASP A 78 3.71 -29.83 4.58
C ASP A 78 3.24 -28.96 3.39
N PHE A 79 4.14 -28.35 2.64
CA PHE A 79 3.82 -27.58 1.42
C PHE A 79 3.07 -28.41 0.38
N LEU A 80 3.58 -29.60 0.05
CA LEU A 80 2.97 -30.48 -0.96
C LEU A 80 1.61 -30.99 -0.49
N ASN A 81 1.49 -31.36 0.79
CA ASN A 81 0.23 -31.83 1.39
C ASN A 81 -0.84 -30.74 1.40
N ASP A 82 -0.48 -29.52 1.80
CA ASP A 82 -1.42 -28.39 1.83
C ASP A 82 -1.86 -27.99 0.43
N PHE A 83 -0.93 -27.98 -0.54
CA PHE A 83 -1.29 -27.80 -1.94
C PHE A 83 -2.27 -28.88 -2.42
N SER A 84 -2.00 -30.14 -2.10
CA SER A 84 -2.86 -31.27 -2.46
C SER A 84 -4.25 -31.16 -1.84
N LYS A 85 -4.35 -30.76 -0.58
CA LYS A 85 -5.64 -30.52 0.10
C LYS A 85 -6.46 -29.42 -0.58
N GLU A 86 -5.80 -28.32 -1.01
CA GLU A 86 -6.51 -27.20 -1.61
C GLU A 86 -6.90 -27.47 -3.07
N THR A 87 -6.03 -28.09 -3.85
CA THR A 87 -6.23 -28.26 -5.30
C THR A 87 -6.81 -29.61 -5.70
N GLY A 88 -6.68 -30.63 -4.86
CA GLY A 88 -7.03 -32.02 -5.16
C GLY A 88 -5.99 -32.73 -6.05
N ILE A 89 -4.89 -32.08 -6.45
CA ILE A 89 -3.77 -32.69 -7.19
C ILE A 89 -2.90 -33.42 -6.19
N LYS A 90 -2.57 -34.68 -6.45
CA LYS A 90 -1.75 -35.52 -5.56
C LYS A 90 -0.30 -35.48 -6.01
N PHE A 91 0.61 -35.55 -5.05
CA PHE A 91 2.03 -35.77 -5.31
C PHE A 91 2.45 -37.18 -4.92
N ASN A 92 3.15 -37.85 -5.83
CA ASN A 92 3.92 -39.04 -5.53
C ASN A 92 5.32 -38.60 -5.12
N MET A 93 5.58 -38.59 -3.83
CA MET A 93 6.83 -38.07 -3.26
C MET A 93 7.90 -39.15 -3.28
N ILE A 94 8.97 -38.93 -4.06
CA ILE A 94 10.09 -39.84 -4.25
C ILE A 94 11.24 -39.32 -3.39
N PRO A 95 11.55 -39.97 -2.24
CA PRO A 95 12.61 -39.49 -1.34
C PRO A 95 13.99 -39.76 -1.94
N TYR A 96 14.88 -38.79 -1.79
CA TYR A 96 16.30 -38.94 -2.09
C TYR A 96 17.16 -38.17 -1.12
N LYS A 97 18.45 -38.46 -1.03
CA LYS A 97 19.38 -37.86 -0.07
C LYS A 97 20.15 -36.70 -0.69
N LEU A 98 20.56 -35.74 0.14
CA LEU A 98 21.48 -34.67 -0.23
C LEU A 98 22.77 -35.26 -0.85
N GLY A 99 23.21 -34.69 -1.98
CA GLY A 99 24.32 -35.24 -2.77
C GLY A 99 23.91 -36.31 -3.80
N GLY A 100 22.68 -36.85 -3.72
CA GLY A 100 22.10 -37.72 -4.74
C GLY A 100 21.51 -36.94 -5.91
N THR A 101 21.03 -37.65 -6.91
CA THR A 101 20.33 -37.09 -8.09
C THR A 101 18.84 -37.29 -7.95
N PRO A 102 18.02 -36.26 -8.20
CA PRO A 102 16.56 -36.42 -8.20
C PRO A 102 16.08 -37.25 -9.40
N ASP A 103 15.11 -38.14 -9.17
CA ASP A 103 14.52 -39.01 -10.20
C ASP A 103 13.40 -38.32 -10.99
N SER A 104 12.87 -37.22 -10.48
CA SER A 104 11.77 -36.46 -11.08
C SER A 104 12.24 -35.09 -11.59
N LYS A 105 11.57 -34.59 -12.65
CA LYS A 105 11.75 -33.21 -13.15
C LYS A 105 11.31 -32.15 -12.13
N PHE A 106 10.34 -32.49 -11.28
CA PHE A 106 10.03 -31.73 -10.07
C PHE A 106 10.93 -32.21 -8.94
N SER A 107 11.64 -31.29 -8.30
CA SER A 107 12.56 -31.67 -7.23
C SER A 107 12.80 -30.54 -6.26
N PHE A 108 12.93 -30.87 -4.99
CA PHE A 108 13.55 -29.97 -4.02
C PHE A 108 15.06 -30.27 -4.02
N GLU A 109 15.84 -29.23 -4.24
CA GLU A 109 17.30 -29.34 -4.37
C GLU A 109 18.02 -28.29 -3.51
N MET A 110 19.22 -28.63 -3.00
CA MET A 110 20.12 -27.67 -2.36
C MET A 110 21.18 -27.22 -3.37
N LYS A 111 21.40 -25.91 -3.45
CA LYS A 111 22.42 -25.29 -4.31
C LYS A 111 23.24 -24.29 -3.53
N SER A 112 24.55 -24.31 -3.73
CA SER A 112 25.42 -23.29 -3.19
C SER A 112 25.46 -22.11 -4.17
N ASN A 113 25.13 -20.92 -3.68
CA ASN A 113 25.36 -19.60 -4.29
C ASN A 113 25.13 -19.54 -5.82
N SER A 114 23.91 -19.82 -6.29
CA SER A 114 23.63 -19.89 -7.73
C SER A 114 22.64 -18.82 -8.18
N ASN A 115 22.83 -18.28 -9.39
CA ASN A 115 21.79 -17.52 -10.07
C ASN A 115 20.62 -18.45 -10.39
N LEU A 116 19.46 -18.17 -9.79
CA LEU A 116 18.22 -18.93 -10.00
C LEU A 116 17.81 -18.91 -11.48
N LYS A 117 17.51 -20.08 -12.03
CA LYS A 117 16.94 -20.22 -13.37
C LYS A 117 15.44 -19.91 -13.35
N ASN A 118 14.88 -19.62 -14.52
CA ASN A 118 13.42 -19.38 -14.65
C ASN A 118 12.56 -20.58 -14.23
N THR A 119 13.11 -21.79 -14.23
CA THR A 119 12.45 -23.02 -13.76
C THR A 119 12.63 -23.27 -12.27
N GLU A 120 13.38 -22.45 -11.59
CA GLU A 120 13.69 -22.61 -10.17
C GLU A 120 12.91 -21.60 -9.33
N LEU A 121 12.39 -22.05 -8.21
CA LEU A 121 11.73 -21.23 -7.20
C LEU A 121 12.54 -21.32 -5.91
N LEU A 122 13.07 -20.20 -5.45
CA LEU A 122 13.71 -20.16 -4.14
C LEU A 122 12.66 -20.52 -3.08
N PHE A 123 12.89 -21.63 -2.41
CA PHE A 123 12.01 -22.10 -1.35
C PHE A 123 12.47 -21.60 0.01
N TYR A 124 13.77 -21.68 0.28
CA TYR A 124 14.37 -21.25 1.53
C TYR A 124 15.87 -20.97 1.32
N SER A 125 16.41 -20.01 2.08
CA SER A 125 17.86 -19.77 2.16
C SER A 125 18.37 -20.29 3.50
N ASP A 126 19.25 -21.29 3.47
CA ASP A 126 19.88 -21.85 4.65
C ASP A 126 21.18 -21.12 4.95
N GLU A 127 21.17 -20.28 5.98
CA GLU A 127 22.34 -19.55 6.42
C GLU A 127 23.35 -20.47 7.10
N TYR A 128 24.60 -20.05 7.15
CA TYR A 128 25.61 -20.71 7.97
C TYR A 128 25.51 -20.24 9.42
N ALA A 129 25.87 -21.14 10.34
CA ALA A 129 25.94 -20.86 11.76
C ALA A 129 27.38 -20.90 12.24
N LEU A 130 27.78 -19.91 13.06
CA LEU A 130 28.94 -20.00 13.91
C LEU A 130 28.55 -20.74 15.18
N VAL A 131 29.13 -21.89 15.40
CA VAL A 131 28.78 -22.83 16.46
C VAL A 131 29.91 -22.94 17.47
N SER A 132 29.60 -23.03 18.77
CA SER A 132 30.56 -23.19 19.84
C SER A 132 29.99 -24.04 21.00
N LYS A 133 30.87 -24.59 21.85
CA LYS A 133 30.47 -25.19 23.14
C LYS A 133 30.02 -24.14 24.14
N ASP A 134 30.55 -22.93 24.04
CA ASP A 134 30.23 -21.83 24.94
C ASP A 134 29.03 -21.05 24.41
N ASN A 135 28.06 -20.76 25.26
CA ASN A 135 26.89 -19.95 24.93
C ASN A 135 27.19 -18.44 24.95
N LYS A 136 28.36 -18.05 24.48
CA LYS A 136 28.77 -16.65 24.39
C LYS A 136 28.53 -16.14 22.97
N ARG A 137 27.53 -15.27 22.82
CA ARG A 137 27.21 -14.67 21.51
C ARG A 137 28.40 -13.90 20.93
N VAL A 138 28.69 -14.13 19.66
CA VAL A 138 29.68 -13.38 18.89
C VAL A 138 28.93 -12.29 18.12
N LYS A 139 29.14 -11.05 18.50
CA LYS A 139 28.38 -9.93 17.91
C LYS A 139 28.95 -9.48 16.56
N ARG A 140 30.26 -9.52 16.39
CA ARG A 140 30.95 -9.19 15.12
C ARG A 140 32.01 -10.24 14.79
N ILE A 141 32.20 -10.53 13.53
CA ILE A 141 33.29 -11.41 13.08
C ILE A 141 34.66 -10.85 13.49
N THR A 142 34.79 -9.51 13.49
CA THR A 142 36.02 -8.82 13.95
C THR A 142 36.31 -9.00 15.45
N ASP A 143 35.38 -9.51 16.24
CA ASP A 143 35.61 -9.85 17.66
C ASP A 143 36.33 -11.19 17.81
N LEU A 144 36.34 -12.02 16.76
CA LEU A 144 37.11 -13.27 16.69
C LEU A 144 38.60 -12.96 16.49
N LYS A 145 39.39 -13.09 17.55
CA LYS A 145 40.84 -12.84 17.52
C LYS A 145 41.60 -14.00 18.12
N ASN A 146 42.61 -14.47 17.41
CA ASN A 146 43.48 -15.56 17.84
C ASN A 146 42.68 -16.83 18.23
N VAL A 147 41.69 -17.17 17.42
CA VAL A 147 40.83 -18.35 17.64
C VAL A 147 40.96 -19.32 16.47
N THR A 148 40.70 -20.60 16.74
CA THR A 148 40.63 -21.62 15.71
C THR A 148 39.19 -21.84 15.28
N VAL A 149 38.92 -21.74 13.98
CA VAL A 149 37.62 -21.96 13.35
C VAL A 149 37.68 -23.17 12.45
N GLY A 150 36.81 -24.15 12.69
CA GLY A 150 36.68 -25.35 11.85
C GLY A 150 35.58 -25.18 10.81
N ALA A 151 35.77 -25.78 9.64
CA ALA A 151 34.76 -25.84 8.60
C ALA A 151 34.95 -27.07 7.71
N LEU A 152 33.94 -27.37 6.88
CA LEU A 152 34.07 -28.39 5.86
C LEU A 152 35.08 -27.94 4.81
N GLU A 153 35.84 -28.88 4.25
CA GLU A 153 36.83 -28.62 3.22
C GLU A 153 36.24 -27.89 2.01
N THR A 154 34.99 -28.21 1.64
CA THR A 154 34.25 -27.58 0.53
C THR A 154 33.94 -26.11 0.77
N ASP A 155 33.87 -25.66 2.03
CA ASP A 155 33.32 -24.38 2.41
C ASP A 155 34.39 -23.40 2.92
N ILE A 156 35.57 -23.90 3.22
CA ILE A 156 36.65 -23.16 3.91
C ILE A 156 37.06 -21.87 3.20
N ASP A 157 37.15 -21.90 1.87
CA ASP A 157 37.55 -20.73 1.09
C ASP A 157 36.46 -19.66 1.07
N SER A 158 35.21 -20.06 0.96
CA SER A 158 34.05 -19.16 1.03
C SER A 158 33.95 -18.52 2.39
N ILE A 159 34.19 -19.27 3.46
CA ILE A 159 34.16 -18.79 4.84
C ILE A 159 35.30 -17.79 5.08
N ARG A 160 36.50 -18.08 4.61
CA ARG A 160 37.65 -17.19 4.74
C ARG A 160 37.38 -15.85 4.04
N SER A 161 36.88 -15.90 2.82
CA SER A 161 36.50 -14.70 2.06
C SER A 161 35.40 -13.88 2.74
N SER A 162 34.41 -14.55 3.32
CA SER A 162 33.31 -13.89 4.06
C SER A 162 33.79 -13.22 5.36
N PHE A 163 34.88 -13.71 5.96
CA PHE A 163 35.48 -13.15 7.17
C PHE A 163 36.54 -12.10 6.86
N GLU A 164 36.54 -11.54 5.63
CA GLU A 164 37.44 -10.48 5.17
C GLU A 164 38.94 -10.83 5.37
N ASP A 165 39.30 -12.12 5.14
CA ASP A 165 40.67 -12.62 5.32
C ASP A 165 41.31 -12.20 6.66
N ASN A 166 40.55 -12.36 7.76
CA ASN A 166 41.02 -12.01 9.10
C ASN A 166 42.24 -12.91 9.50
N ASP A 167 43.42 -12.37 9.37
CA ASP A 167 44.71 -13.05 9.64
C ASP A 167 44.86 -13.53 11.09
N THR A 168 44.00 -13.11 12.00
CA THR A 168 44.03 -13.56 13.41
C THR A 168 43.27 -14.84 13.64
N ILE A 169 42.54 -15.35 12.64
CA ILE A 169 41.76 -16.59 12.72
C ILE A 169 42.57 -17.71 12.09
N ILE A 170 42.69 -18.82 12.82
CA ILE A 170 43.28 -20.06 12.29
C ILE A 170 42.15 -20.93 11.75
N TYR A 171 42.20 -21.24 10.45
CA TYR A 171 41.15 -22.04 9.79
C TYR A 171 41.60 -23.49 9.66
N ASN A 172 40.82 -24.42 10.20
CA ASN A 172 41.01 -25.87 10.07
C ASN A 172 39.93 -26.45 9.16
N SER A 173 40.33 -27.21 8.13
CA SER A 173 39.40 -27.90 7.25
C SER A 173 39.19 -29.34 7.67
N TYR A 174 37.94 -29.84 7.53
CA TYR A 174 37.52 -31.18 7.90
C TYR A 174 36.73 -31.83 6.76
N ASN A 175 36.87 -33.15 6.59
CA ASN A 175 36.24 -33.88 5.50
C ASN A 175 34.74 -34.14 5.74
N ASN A 176 34.26 -34.11 6.99
CA ASN A 176 32.87 -34.38 7.36
C ASN A 176 32.52 -33.69 8.67
N ILE A 177 31.23 -33.71 9.00
CA ILE A 177 30.69 -33.07 10.20
C ILE A 177 31.11 -33.75 11.49
N ASP A 178 31.29 -35.06 11.49
CA ASP A 178 31.65 -35.82 12.72
C ASP A 178 33.04 -35.37 13.19
N ALA A 179 33.99 -35.14 12.28
CA ALA A 179 35.33 -34.65 12.62
C ALA A 179 35.28 -33.19 13.16
N ILE A 180 34.35 -32.36 12.70
CA ILE A 180 34.14 -31.01 13.27
C ILE A 180 33.58 -31.11 14.69
N ILE A 181 32.62 -32.01 14.92
CA ILE A 181 32.02 -32.21 16.21
C ILE A 181 33.08 -32.70 17.20
N GLU A 182 33.88 -33.69 16.83
CA GLU A 182 34.96 -34.18 17.64
C GLU A 182 35.96 -33.08 18.00
N ALA A 183 36.37 -32.27 17.01
CA ALA A 183 37.26 -31.14 17.22
C ALA A 183 36.69 -30.05 18.14
N LEU A 184 35.38 -29.79 18.09
CA LEU A 184 34.68 -28.93 19.06
C LEU A 184 34.68 -29.56 20.45
N GLN A 185 34.37 -30.86 20.58
CA GLN A 185 34.31 -31.58 21.84
C GLN A 185 35.68 -31.63 22.53
N THR A 186 36.75 -31.82 21.76
CA THR A 186 38.12 -31.88 22.28
C THR A 186 38.77 -30.50 22.49
N ASN A 187 38.10 -29.42 22.07
CA ASN A 187 38.56 -28.03 22.06
C ASN A 187 39.78 -27.81 21.11
N ASP A 188 39.94 -28.65 20.09
CA ASP A 188 40.94 -28.43 19.02
C ASP A 188 40.55 -27.20 18.16
N ILE A 189 39.24 -26.93 18.11
CA ILE A 189 38.66 -25.69 17.58
C ILE A 189 37.74 -25.06 18.61
N VAL A 190 37.69 -23.74 18.61
CA VAL A 190 36.79 -22.95 19.49
C VAL A 190 35.44 -22.74 18.84
N TYR A 191 35.45 -22.58 17.53
CA TYR A 191 34.26 -22.33 16.73
C TYR A 191 34.21 -23.22 15.51
N ALA A 192 33.02 -23.56 15.05
CA ALA A 192 32.78 -24.14 13.73
C ALA A 192 31.85 -23.28 12.91
N VAL A 193 32.05 -23.16 11.61
CA VAL A 193 31.14 -22.54 10.66
C VAL A 193 30.58 -23.61 9.75
N ILE A 194 29.29 -23.85 9.87
CA ILE A 194 28.60 -24.95 9.19
C ILE A 194 27.21 -24.50 8.71
N PRO A 195 26.64 -25.10 7.64
CA PRO A 195 25.25 -24.89 7.25
C PRO A 195 24.30 -25.21 8.41
N LYS A 196 23.49 -24.21 8.79
CA LYS A 196 22.67 -24.25 10.01
C LYS A 196 21.65 -25.38 10.00
N THR A 197 20.81 -25.42 8.97
CA THR A 197 19.69 -26.36 8.94
C THR A 197 20.12 -27.79 8.62
N ILE A 198 21.14 -27.93 7.77
CA ILE A 198 21.65 -29.26 7.41
C ILE A 198 22.20 -29.99 8.62
N TYR A 199 22.86 -29.27 9.52
CA TYR A 199 23.54 -29.86 10.70
C TYR A 199 22.93 -29.46 12.04
N ILE A 200 21.66 -29.05 12.05
CA ILE A 200 21.01 -28.56 13.27
C ILE A 200 20.81 -29.67 14.31
N ASN A 201 20.61 -30.93 13.87
CA ASN A 201 20.51 -32.09 14.75
C ASN A 201 21.83 -32.33 15.50
N GLU A 202 22.95 -32.28 14.79
CA GLU A 202 24.29 -32.43 15.34
C GLU A 202 24.63 -31.32 16.33
N ILE A 203 24.22 -30.09 16.03
CA ILE A 203 24.41 -28.94 16.93
C ILE A 203 23.67 -29.18 18.24
N PHE A 204 22.38 -29.58 18.20
CA PHE A 204 21.57 -29.71 19.41
C PHE A 204 21.86 -30.99 20.18
N SER A 205 22.07 -32.12 19.53
CA SER A 205 22.38 -33.40 20.17
C SER A 205 23.70 -33.37 20.96
N ASN A 206 24.66 -32.55 20.47
CA ASN A 206 25.93 -32.37 21.17
C ASN A 206 25.93 -31.19 22.17
N ASN A 207 24.76 -30.56 22.40
CA ASN A 207 24.61 -29.40 23.27
C ASN A 207 25.50 -28.21 22.88
N PHE A 208 25.75 -28.03 21.60
CA PHE A 208 26.41 -26.86 21.07
C PHE A 208 25.42 -25.70 20.93
N TYR A 209 25.97 -24.49 20.84
CA TYR A 209 25.20 -23.28 20.75
C TYR A 209 25.50 -22.56 19.42
N ILE A 210 24.45 -22.08 18.75
CA ILE A 210 24.59 -21.14 17.64
C ILE A 210 24.88 -19.77 18.25
N VAL A 211 26.12 -19.31 18.14
CA VAL A 211 26.57 -18.07 18.74
C VAL A 211 26.48 -16.89 17.80
N ARG A 212 26.33 -17.16 16.48
CA ARG A 212 26.04 -16.16 15.44
C ARG A 212 25.50 -16.86 14.18
N ASN A 213 24.55 -16.24 13.49
CA ASN A 213 24.21 -16.56 12.11
C ASN A 213 25.11 -15.76 11.15
N ILE A 214 25.51 -16.38 10.04
CA ILE A 214 26.37 -15.79 9.01
C ILE A 214 25.56 -15.75 7.71
N SER A 215 24.81 -14.67 7.54
CA SER A 215 23.87 -14.48 6.41
C SER A 215 24.58 -14.22 5.07
N GLU A 216 25.85 -13.85 5.11
CA GLU A 216 26.69 -13.66 3.90
C GLU A 216 27.00 -15.01 3.21
N LEU A 217 26.89 -16.12 3.95
CA LEU A 217 27.04 -17.48 3.46
C LEU A 217 25.71 -18.20 3.54
N ASN A 218 25.24 -18.70 2.42
CA ASN A 218 23.99 -19.46 2.39
C ASN A 218 24.00 -20.57 1.34
N ASN A 219 23.20 -21.59 1.58
CA ASN A 219 22.78 -22.58 0.60
C ASN A 219 21.32 -22.32 0.25
N GLU A 220 21.01 -22.30 -1.04
CA GLU A 220 19.66 -22.09 -1.53
C GLU A 220 18.93 -23.42 -1.65
N CYS A 221 17.87 -23.59 -0.90
CA CYS A 221 16.89 -24.64 -1.15
C CYS A 221 15.90 -24.18 -2.21
N ILE A 222 15.88 -24.86 -3.34
CA ILE A 222 15.03 -24.53 -4.47
C ILE A 222 13.99 -25.61 -4.72
N LEU A 223 12.82 -25.22 -5.20
CA LEU A 223 11.91 -26.11 -5.88
C LEU A 223 12.10 -25.93 -7.38
N ASN A 224 12.63 -26.97 -8.04
CA ASN A 224 12.72 -27.02 -9.49
C ASN A 224 11.33 -27.37 -10.07
N VAL A 225 10.72 -26.42 -10.77
CA VAL A 225 9.38 -26.57 -11.36
C VAL A 225 9.45 -26.84 -12.87
N ASN A 226 10.50 -27.50 -13.33
CA ASN A 226 10.70 -27.85 -14.72
C ASN A 226 9.77 -28.98 -15.16
N SER A 227 8.46 -28.72 -15.18
CA SER A 227 7.49 -29.64 -15.78
C SER A 227 7.17 -29.24 -17.22
N ASP A 228 6.68 -30.17 -17.98
CA ASP A 228 6.16 -29.93 -19.34
C ASP A 228 4.83 -29.16 -19.33
N ASP A 229 4.23 -28.95 -18.14
CA ASP A 229 3.00 -28.20 -17.94
C ASP A 229 3.27 -26.81 -17.35
N ALA A 230 3.32 -25.80 -18.22
CA ALA A 230 3.50 -24.40 -17.84
C ALA A 230 2.38 -23.90 -16.91
N THR A 231 1.18 -24.48 -16.98
CA THR A 231 0.05 -24.08 -16.15
C THR A 231 0.24 -24.56 -14.72
N LEU A 232 0.68 -25.80 -14.51
CA LEU A 232 1.02 -26.32 -13.19
C LEU A 232 2.15 -25.50 -12.56
N ASN A 233 3.18 -25.16 -13.33
CA ASN A 233 4.27 -24.31 -12.86
C ASN A 233 3.78 -22.94 -12.36
N SER A 234 2.88 -22.32 -13.13
CA SER A 234 2.28 -21.03 -12.74
C SER A 234 1.47 -21.16 -11.44
N ILE A 235 0.67 -22.21 -11.33
CA ILE A 235 -0.15 -22.51 -10.15
C ILE A 235 0.74 -22.71 -8.91
N LEU A 236 1.79 -23.54 -9.01
CA LEU A 236 2.72 -23.81 -7.92
C LEU A 236 3.43 -22.54 -7.44
N ARG A 237 3.92 -21.70 -8.37
CA ARG A 237 4.56 -20.43 -8.02
C ARG A 237 3.64 -19.47 -7.28
N LYS A 238 2.40 -19.32 -7.76
CA LYS A 238 1.39 -18.49 -7.12
C LYS A 238 0.99 -19.03 -5.75
N TYR A 239 0.81 -20.35 -5.66
CA TYR A 239 0.50 -21.01 -4.41
C TYR A 239 1.61 -20.81 -3.39
N TYR A 240 2.86 -21.06 -3.77
CA TYR A 240 4.02 -20.85 -2.90
C TYR A 240 4.13 -19.40 -2.43
N THR A 241 3.94 -18.43 -3.32
CA THR A 241 3.98 -17.01 -2.95
C THR A 241 2.96 -16.64 -1.87
N ARG A 242 1.83 -17.33 -1.81
CA ARG A 242 0.83 -17.16 -0.76
C ARG A 242 1.21 -17.98 0.49
N TRP A 243 1.49 -19.27 0.30
CA TRP A 243 1.78 -20.21 1.37
C TRP A 243 3.02 -19.80 2.18
N SER A 244 4.06 -19.32 1.52
CA SER A 244 5.28 -18.86 2.19
C SER A 244 5.06 -17.65 3.11
N LYS A 245 4.01 -16.86 2.90
CA LYS A 245 3.69 -15.70 3.76
C LYS A 245 3.00 -16.06 5.07
N SER A 246 2.33 -17.21 5.12
CA SER A 246 1.49 -17.60 6.26
C SER A 246 1.91 -18.93 6.89
N GLU A 247 2.27 -19.93 6.09
CA GLU A 247 2.43 -21.31 6.55
C GLU A 247 3.90 -21.74 6.66
N LEU A 248 4.80 -21.20 5.83
CA LEU A 248 6.22 -21.60 5.85
C LEU A 248 6.84 -21.45 7.24
N GLU A 249 6.68 -20.28 7.84
CA GLU A 249 7.22 -20.00 9.18
C GLU A 249 6.59 -20.90 10.25
N LYS A 250 5.28 -21.09 10.21
CA LYS A 250 4.59 -21.95 11.14
C LYS A 250 5.09 -23.39 11.05
N SER A 251 5.22 -23.92 9.82
CA SER A 251 5.75 -25.25 9.58
C SER A 251 7.19 -25.37 10.06
N TYR A 252 8.06 -24.39 9.68
CA TYR A 252 9.46 -24.35 10.11
C TYR A 252 9.60 -24.31 11.65
N ASN A 253 8.93 -23.37 12.30
CA ASN A 253 9.01 -23.21 13.76
C ASN A 253 8.46 -24.44 14.51
N SER A 254 7.39 -25.05 14.03
CA SER A 254 6.85 -26.27 14.65
C SER A 254 7.84 -27.42 14.58
N ARG A 255 8.54 -27.56 13.45
CA ARG A 255 9.58 -28.60 13.29
C ARG A 255 10.84 -28.28 14.13
N LEU A 256 11.26 -27.02 14.17
CA LEU A 256 12.37 -26.57 15.00
C LEU A 256 12.12 -26.87 16.48
N LEU A 257 10.91 -26.60 16.96
CA LEU A 257 10.52 -26.87 18.35
C LEU A 257 10.42 -28.38 18.65
N LYS A 258 9.98 -29.17 17.67
CA LYS A 258 10.02 -30.64 17.77
C LYS A 258 11.45 -31.16 17.98
N LEU A 259 12.40 -30.66 17.19
CA LEU A 259 13.83 -30.99 17.35
C LEU A 259 14.36 -30.60 18.75
N TYR A 260 13.94 -29.46 19.27
CA TYR A 260 14.30 -29.08 20.64
C TYR A 260 13.79 -30.09 21.67
N PHE A 261 12.55 -30.55 21.57
CA PHE A 261 11.99 -31.55 22.48
C PHE A 261 12.74 -32.86 22.37
N GLU A 262 13.02 -33.32 21.17
CA GLU A 262 13.80 -34.55 20.92
C GLU A 262 15.22 -34.45 21.49
N SER A 263 15.93 -33.33 21.24
CA SER A 263 17.30 -33.09 21.73
C SER A 263 17.40 -32.96 23.23
N LYS A 264 16.29 -32.65 23.93
CA LYS A 264 16.21 -32.56 25.41
C LYS A 264 15.50 -33.74 26.03
N GLU A 265 15.19 -34.79 25.24
CA GLU A 265 14.47 -35.97 25.69
C GLU A 265 13.17 -35.65 26.47
N ILE A 266 12.45 -34.60 25.99
CA ILE A 266 11.20 -34.14 26.58
C ILE A 266 10.07 -35.03 26.05
N ASP A 267 9.37 -35.69 26.95
CA ASP A 267 8.29 -36.61 26.62
C ASP A 267 7.00 -35.92 26.14
N ASP A 268 6.17 -36.65 25.39
CA ASP A 268 4.91 -36.16 24.84
C ASP A 268 3.93 -35.65 25.90
N VAL A 269 3.97 -36.21 27.14
CA VAL A 269 3.12 -35.77 28.24
C VAL A 269 3.51 -34.36 28.69
N THR A 270 4.82 -34.12 28.75
CA THR A 270 5.35 -32.81 29.09
C THR A 270 5.05 -31.80 27.96
N ILE A 271 5.16 -32.18 26.67
CA ILE A 271 4.79 -31.36 25.54
C ILE A 271 3.30 -31.01 25.58
N ALA A 272 2.42 -31.98 25.78
CA ALA A 272 0.97 -31.78 25.92
C ALA A 272 0.61 -30.86 27.10
N ASN A 273 1.46 -30.76 28.11
CA ASN A 273 1.28 -29.82 29.21
C ASN A 273 1.52 -28.35 28.82
N PHE A 274 2.14 -28.06 27.69
CA PHE A 274 2.26 -26.69 27.16
C PHE A 274 1.06 -26.30 26.29
N GLU A 275 0.46 -27.25 25.59
CA GLU A 275 -0.67 -26.98 24.69
C GLU A 275 -1.88 -26.45 25.45
N GLY A 276 -2.55 -25.46 24.84
CA GLY A 276 -3.74 -24.82 25.38
C GLY A 276 -3.52 -23.94 26.61
N LYS A 277 -2.27 -23.76 27.09
CA LYS A 277 -1.97 -22.87 28.21
C LYS A 277 -2.05 -21.40 27.80
N GLU A 278 -2.47 -20.57 28.77
CA GLU A 278 -2.46 -19.13 28.67
C GLU A 278 -1.33 -18.56 29.54
N TYR A 279 -0.49 -17.70 28.94
CA TYR A 279 0.56 -16.96 29.63
C TYR A 279 0.27 -15.47 29.57
N THR A 280 0.50 -14.73 30.64
CA THR A 280 0.26 -13.31 30.71
C THR A 280 1.50 -12.54 30.26
N TYR A 281 1.39 -11.78 29.14
CA TYR A 281 2.39 -10.83 28.68
C TYR A 281 2.05 -9.43 29.17
N GLY A 282 2.96 -8.78 29.89
CA GLY A 282 2.80 -7.42 30.36
C GLY A 282 3.68 -6.45 29.59
N TYR A 283 3.16 -5.27 29.25
CA TYR A 283 3.93 -4.25 28.55
C TYR A 283 3.54 -2.82 28.94
N VAL A 284 4.46 -1.89 28.67
CA VAL A 284 4.21 -0.44 28.65
C VAL A 284 4.40 0.03 27.22
N LYS A 285 3.44 0.78 26.70
CA LYS A 285 3.43 1.23 25.29
C LYS A 285 4.76 1.84 24.85
N ASN A 286 5.36 1.23 23.82
CA ASN A 286 6.63 1.65 23.22
C ASN A 286 6.70 1.23 21.75
N LEU A 287 6.32 2.12 20.85
CA LEU A 287 6.49 1.90 19.41
C LEU A 287 7.96 2.03 18.99
N PRO A 288 8.45 1.20 18.11
CA PRO A 288 7.76 0.16 17.31
C PRO A 288 7.65 -1.21 17.98
N TYR A 289 8.19 -1.41 19.17
CA TYR A 289 8.26 -2.74 19.80
C TYR A 289 6.89 -3.27 20.20
N GLU A 290 6.09 -2.45 20.90
CA GLU A 290 4.82 -2.89 21.47
C GLU A 290 3.84 -1.73 21.69
N SER A 291 2.61 -1.93 21.27
CA SER A 291 1.52 -0.97 21.44
C SER A 291 0.17 -1.64 21.27
N LYS A 292 -0.89 -0.95 21.63
CA LYS A 292 -2.27 -1.33 21.32
C LYS A 292 -2.90 -0.27 20.44
N ILE A 293 -3.40 -0.68 19.28
CA ILE A 293 -4.15 0.17 18.35
C ILE A 293 -5.44 -0.52 17.99
N ASN A 294 -6.59 0.13 18.19
CA ASN A 294 -7.93 -0.41 17.92
C ASN A 294 -8.20 -1.78 18.56
N ASP A 295 -7.76 -1.96 19.81
CA ASP A 295 -7.82 -3.19 20.58
C ASP A 295 -6.88 -4.32 20.14
N ASP A 296 -6.16 -4.18 19.04
CA ASP A 296 -5.14 -5.12 18.59
C ASP A 296 -3.78 -4.79 19.21
N PHE A 297 -3.10 -5.81 19.75
CA PHE A 297 -1.71 -5.72 20.18
C PHE A 297 -0.80 -5.79 18.94
N ILE A 298 0.00 -4.76 18.72
CA ILE A 298 0.84 -4.61 17.53
C ILE A 298 2.25 -4.18 17.89
N GLY A 299 3.18 -4.41 16.99
CA GLY A 299 4.59 -4.07 17.11
C GLY A 299 5.48 -5.28 16.85
N TYR A 300 6.79 -5.10 16.99
CA TYR A 300 7.77 -6.15 16.72
C TYR A 300 7.57 -7.36 17.65
N ASN A 301 7.40 -7.10 18.95
CA ASN A 301 7.18 -8.14 19.95
C ASN A 301 5.87 -8.89 19.71
N SER A 302 4.82 -8.23 19.19
CA SER A 302 3.55 -8.89 18.93
C SER A 302 3.67 -9.99 17.86
N GLU A 303 4.48 -9.75 16.82
CA GLU A 303 4.71 -10.72 15.76
C GLU A 303 5.51 -11.93 16.26
N ILE A 304 6.55 -11.68 17.09
CA ILE A 304 7.37 -12.75 17.69
C ILE A 304 6.50 -13.62 18.61
N LEU A 305 5.69 -13.01 19.48
CA LEU A 305 4.81 -13.73 20.39
C LEU A 305 3.71 -14.52 19.65
N ASP A 306 3.14 -13.93 18.60
CA ASP A 306 2.13 -14.60 17.76
C ASP A 306 2.72 -15.82 17.04
N GLY A 307 3.96 -15.70 16.50
CA GLY A 307 4.68 -16.80 15.88
C GLY A 307 4.93 -17.97 16.86
N PHE A 308 5.40 -17.66 18.06
CA PHE A 308 5.59 -18.68 19.10
C PHE A 308 4.27 -19.31 19.53
N ALA A 309 3.25 -18.51 19.79
CA ALA A 309 1.94 -18.97 20.22
C ALA A 309 1.30 -19.95 19.23
N LYS A 310 1.38 -19.62 17.93
CA LYS A 310 0.88 -20.50 16.86
C LYS A 310 1.65 -21.79 16.72
N SER A 311 2.98 -21.74 16.90
CA SER A 311 3.84 -22.92 16.79
C SER A 311 3.64 -23.91 17.95
N MET A 312 3.28 -23.40 19.12
CA MET A 312 3.10 -24.19 20.36
C MET A 312 1.64 -24.39 20.75
N ASN A 313 0.69 -23.92 19.96
CA ASN A 313 -0.74 -23.96 20.30
C ASN A 313 -1.05 -23.41 21.70
N ILE A 314 -0.41 -22.28 22.07
CA ILE A 314 -0.64 -21.58 23.33
C ILE A 314 -1.30 -20.22 23.06
N THR A 315 -1.70 -19.53 24.11
CA THR A 315 -2.24 -18.17 24.02
C THR A 315 -1.49 -17.22 24.94
N PHE A 316 -1.34 -15.97 24.50
CA PHE A 316 -0.86 -14.89 25.34
C PHE A 316 -2.00 -13.94 25.71
N LYS A 317 -2.22 -13.79 27.03
CA LYS A 317 -3.09 -12.74 27.57
C LYS A 317 -2.30 -11.45 27.68
N ILE A 318 -2.61 -10.51 26.80
CA ILE A 318 -1.89 -9.25 26.68
C ILE A 318 -2.44 -8.21 27.67
N LYS A 319 -1.56 -7.64 28.51
CA LYS A 319 -1.90 -6.61 29.50
C LYS A 319 -1.05 -5.37 29.33
N GLU A 320 -1.70 -4.24 29.05
CA GLU A 320 -1.07 -2.92 29.02
C GLU A 320 -1.02 -2.32 30.43
N TYR A 321 0.12 -1.74 30.80
CA TYR A 321 0.35 -1.02 32.03
C TYR A 321 0.68 0.44 31.74
N ASN A 322 0.26 1.35 32.62
CA ASN A 322 0.48 2.78 32.43
C ASN A 322 1.91 3.23 32.75
N SER A 323 2.62 2.46 33.57
CA SER A 323 3.98 2.74 34.02
C SER A 323 4.82 1.48 34.19
N ILE A 324 6.14 1.61 34.11
CA ILE A 324 7.10 0.55 34.41
C ILE A 324 6.96 0.06 35.84
N ARG A 325 6.74 0.97 36.80
CA ARG A 325 6.53 0.63 38.19
C ARG A 325 5.33 -0.30 38.39
N ASP A 326 4.20 -0.02 37.71
CA ASP A 326 3.02 -0.90 37.78
C ASP A 326 3.31 -2.27 37.15
N LEU A 327 4.02 -2.30 36.02
CA LEU A 327 4.44 -3.53 35.39
C LEU A 327 5.38 -4.35 36.31
N THR A 328 6.42 -3.73 36.89
CA THR A 328 7.35 -4.39 37.82
C THR A 328 6.63 -4.93 39.04
N THR A 329 5.67 -4.21 39.62
CA THR A 329 4.86 -4.66 40.75
C THR A 329 4.07 -5.93 40.39
N ASN A 330 3.51 -5.99 39.17
CA ASN A 330 2.76 -7.17 38.72
C ASN A 330 3.66 -8.34 38.30
N LEU A 331 4.87 -8.07 37.79
CA LEU A 331 5.91 -9.09 37.59
C LEU A 331 6.31 -9.72 38.95
N ASN A 332 6.71 -8.90 39.90
CA ASN A 332 7.13 -9.37 41.24
C ASN A 332 6.02 -10.11 42.02
N SER A 333 4.76 -9.78 41.77
CA SER A 333 3.61 -10.51 42.34
C SER A 333 3.17 -11.72 41.49
N GLU A 334 3.95 -12.08 40.47
CA GLU A 334 3.74 -13.25 39.59
C GLU A 334 2.39 -13.23 38.82
N LYS A 335 1.80 -12.05 38.61
CA LYS A 335 0.59 -11.84 37.81
C LYS A 335 0.87 -11.68 36.33
N VAL A 336 2.15 -11.52 35.98
CA VAL A 336 2.69 -11.41 34.64
C VAL A 336 3.79 -12.46 34.50
N ASP A 337 3.74 -13.25 33.44
CA ASP A 337 4.68 -14.34 33.21
C ASP A 337 5.90 -13.89 32.41
N LEU A 338 5.72 -12.90 31.52
CA LEU A 338 6.81 -12.37 30.72
C LEU A 338 6.57 -10.92 30.29
N ALA A 339 7.67 -10.21 30.05
CA ALA A 339 7.68 -8.84 29.55
C ALA A 339 8.95 -8.58 28.71
N PHE A 340 8.99 -7.45 28.01
CA PHE A 340 10.16 -7.01 27.28
C PHE A 340 10.88 -5.89 28.04
N ASN A 341 12.20 -6.01 28.24
CA ASN A 341 12.95 -5.14 29.11
C ASN A 341 13.56 -3.92 28.38
N TYR A 342 12.81 -3.26 27.51
CA TYR A 342 13.25 -2.02 26.87
C TYR A 342 13.55 -0.92 27.90
N TYR A 343 12.66 -0.77 28.86
CA TYR A 343 12.83 0.15 29.99
C TYR A 343 13.57 -0.51 31.13
N ASN A 344 14.18 0.29 32.03
CA ASN A 344 14.80 -0.21 33.23
C ASN A 344 13.73 -0.68 34.22
N PHE A 345 13.84 -1.94 34.67
CA PHE A 345 13.02 -2.48 35.75
C PHE A 345 13.74 -2.26 37.08
N GLU A 346 13.33 -1.22 37.82
CA GLU A 346 13.80 -1.02 39.20
C GLU A 346 13.18 -2.09 40.10
N ASP A 347 13.98 -2.66 41.02
CA ASP A 347 13.53 -3.65 42.03
C ASP A 347 12.87 -4.90 41.46
N LEU A 348 13.28 -5.40 40.30
CA LEU A 348 12.81 -6.66 39.74
C LEU A 348 13.36 -7.82 40.58
N ALA A 349 12.49 -8.76 40.93
CA ALA A 349 12.88 -9.97 41.68
C ALA A 349 13.83 -10.87 40.88
N ASN A 350 14.68 -11.64 41.57
CA ASN A 350 15.71 -12.51 40.95
C ASN A 350 15.16 -13.81 40.32
N ASN A 351 13.85 -13.96 40.21
CA ASN A 351 13.21 -15.18 39.71
C ASN A 351 12.78 -15.06 38.22
N PHE A 352 13.44 -14.20 37.48
CA PHE A 352 13.25 -14.04 36.03
C PHE A 352 14.50 -14.48 35.29
N ASP A 353 14.30 -15.22 34.20
CA ASP A 353 15.33 -15.52 33.22
C ASP A 353 15.24 -14.54 32.04
N GLU A 354 16.39 -14.17 31.51
CA GLU A 354 16.47 -13.33 30.30
C GLU A 354 16.70 -14.22 29.08
N THR A 355 16.08 -13.83 27.94
CA THR A 355 16.41 -14.39 26.62
C THR A 355 17.65 -13.71 26.05
N VAL A 356 18.16 -14.18 24.90
CA VAL A 356 19.02 -13.33 24.06
C VAL A 356 18.21 -12.19 23.49
N SER A 357 18.87 -11.08 23.13
CA SER A 357 18.20 -10.00 22.38
C SER A 357 17.78 -10.49 20.99
N PRO A 358 16.52 -10.38 20.60
CA PRO A 358 16.11 -10.66 19.24
C PRO A 358 16.49 -9.51 18.28
N TYR A 359 17.00 -8.39 18.79
CA TYR A 359 17.27 -7.19 18.00
C TYR A 359 18.75 -6.86 17.96
N LYS A 360 19.20 -6.27 16.84
CA LYS A 360 20.54 -5.68 16.73
C LYS A 360 20.53 -4.31 17.39
N GLU A 361 21.47 -4.09 18.32
CA GLU A 361 21.55 -2.84 19.06
C GLU A 361 22.44 -1.85 18.31
N LYS A 362 21.79 -0.96 17.57
CA LYS A 362 22.43 0.14 16.86
C LYS A 362 21.98 1.46 17.43
N VAL A 363 22.93 2.32 17.80
CA VAL A 363 22.66 3.65 18.33
C VAL A 363 22.72 4.69 17.21
N ILE A 364 21.78 5.62 17.25
CA ILE A 364 21.69 6.74 16.31
C ILE A 364 21.78 8.05 17.07
N VAL A 365 22.69 8.93 16.68
CA VAL A 365 22.78 10.29 17.19
C VAL A 365 22.23 11.27 16.16
N LEU A 366 21.30 12.08 16.58
CA LEU A 366 20.58 13.03 15.74
C LEU A 366 20.82 14.48 16.18
N THR A 367 20.83 15.37 15.23
CA THR A 367 20.74 16.81 15.44
C THR A 367 19.73 17.42 14.48
N HIS A 368 19.18 18.59 14.83
CA HIS A 368 18.28 19.29 13.92
C HIS A 368 18.98 19.64 12.60
N ILE A 369 18.27 19.62 11.48
CA ILE A 369 18.82 19.86 10.13
C ILE A 369 19.52 21.21 10.03
N ASN A 370 19.02 22.24 10.76
CA ASN A 370 19.58 23.58 10.82
C ASN A 370 20.82 23.68 11.72
N ASN A 371 21.10 22.66 12.54
CA ASN A 371 22.26 22.66 13.41
C ASN A 371 23.51 22.22 12.61
N THR A 372 24.31 23.20 12.23
CA THR A 372 25.59 22.99 11.51
C THR A 372 26.80 23.05 12.43
N LYS A 373 26.63 23.43 13.70
CA LYS A 373 27.72 23.64 14.66
C LYS A 373 28.05 22.38 15.44
N THR A 374 27.11 21.47 15.62
CA THR A 374 27.32 20.25 16.42
C THR A 374 27.91 19.14 15.54
N ILE A 375 29.15 18.76 15.87
CA ILE A 375 29.85 17.65 15.24
C ILE A 375 29.96 16.53 16.28
N VAL A 376 29.57 15.31 15.87
CA VAL A 376 29.62 14.09 16.70
C VAL A 376 30.38 13.00 15.92
N PRO A 377 31.70 12.99 15.93
CA PRO A 377 32.51 11.98 15.22
C PRO A 377 32.57 10.63 15.94
N SER A 378 32.14 10.57 17.19
CA SER A 378 32.06 9.34 17.98
C SER A 378 31.21 9.58 19.23
N LEU A 379 30.74 8.52 19.89
CA LEU A 379 30.02 8.62 21.17
C LEU A 379 30.85 9.29 22.28
N LYS A 380 32.18 9.18 22.24
CA LYS A 380 33.09 9.88 23.18
C LYS A 380 32.97 11.41 23.12
N SER A 381 32.54 11.94 21.96
CA SER A 381 32.34 13.37 21.77
C SER A 381 31.06 13.92 22.44
N LEU A 382 30.23 13.05 23.01
CA LEU A 382 29.06 13.43 23.83
C LEU A 382 29.43 13.83 25.26
N LYS A 383 30.69 13.65 25.68
CA LYS A 383 31.15 14.02 27.02
C LYS A 383 30.77 15.46 27.37
N ASN A 384 30.12 15.64 28.51
CA ASN A 384 29.61 16.92 29.05
C ASN A 384 28.58 17.65 28.16
N LYS A 385 28.09 17.02 27.07
CA LYS A 385 27.00 17.57 26.26
C LYS A 385 25.66 17.14 26.83
N GLU A 386 24.68 18.05 26.78
CA GLU A 386 23.29 17.69 27.06
C GLU A 386 22.73 16.85 25.91
N VAL A 387 22.22 15.68 26.26
CA VAL A 387 21.70 14.70 25.31
C VAL A 387 20.29 14.30 25.73
N SER A 388 19.33 14.44 24.87
CA SER A 388 17.93 14.02 25.10
C SER A 388 17.73 12.58 24.72
N MET A 389 17.23 11.76 25.65
CA MET A 389 17.07 10.31 25.46
C MET A 389 15.78 9.79 26.11
N ILE A 390 15.36 8.62 25.70
CA ILE A 390 14.32 7.85 26.41
C ILE A 390 14.99 7.21 27.63
N ASP A 391 14.32 7.21 28.77
CA ASP A 391 14.73 6.56 30.01
C ASP A 391 14.71 5.03 29.81
N ASN A 392 15.87 4.46 29.48
CA ASN A 392 16.05 3.03 29.20
C ASN A 392 17.52 2.61 29.38
N LYS A 393 17.83 1.33 29.13
CA LYS A 393 19.21 0.80 29.23
C LYS A 393 20.22 1.59 28.39
N LEU A 394 19.82 2.16 27.24
CA LEU A 394 20.71 2.95 26.41
C LEU A 394 21.06 4.29 27.05
N SER A 395 20.12 4.97 27.73
CA SER A 395 20.40 6.23 28.43
C SER A 395 21.40 6.03 29.56
N ASP A 396 21.23 4.99 30.38
CA ASP A 396 22.20 4.61 31.41
C ASP A 396 23.59 4.31 30.84
N TYR A 397 23.62 3.54 29.75
CA TYR A 397 24.88 3.21 29.09
C TYR A 397 25.63 4.45 28.58
N ILE A 398 24.93 5.37 27.92
CA ILE A 398 25.51 6.61 27.41
C ILE A 398 25.99 7.52 28.55
N ALA A 399 25.17 7.67 29.60
CA ALA A 399 25.55 8.46 30.80
C ALA A 399 26.80 7.90 31.44
N LYS A 400 26.84 6.58 31.69
CA LYS A 400 27.91 5.93 32.45
C LYS A 400 29.22 5.82 31.66
N ASN A 401 29.18 5.48 30.39
CA ASN A 401 30.38 5.14 29.61
C ASN A 401 30.97 6.34 28.88
N TYR A 402 30.17 7.39 28.62
CA TYR A 402 30.59 8.56 27.86
C TYR A 402 30.51 9.86 28.66
N ASN A 403 30.07 9.82 29.94
CA ASN A 403 29.90 10.99 30.78
C ASN A 403 29.08 12.11 30.10
N ALA A 404 28.05 11.75 29.36
CA ALA A 404 27.10 12.67 28.76
C ALA A 404 26.10 13.18 29.84
N ASN A 405 25.65 14.42 29.72
CA ASN A 405 24.58 14.95 30.57
C ASN A 405 23.23 14.52 29.98
N VAL A 406 22.77 13.32 30.34
CA VAL A 406 21.56 12.76 29.77
C VAL A 406 20.32 13.39 30.40
N LYS A 407 19.45 13.93 29.56
CA LYS A 407 18.12 14.39 29.92
C LYS A 407 17.11 13.34 29.51
N GLU A 408 16.58 12.63 30.49
CA GLU A 408 15.73 11.46 30.28
C GLU A 408 14.25 11.79 30.18
N TYR A 409 13.57 11.04 29.32
CA TYR A 409 12.13 11.15 29.08
C TYR A 409 11.49 9.76 29.17
N LYS A 410 10.42 9.63 29.95
CA LYS A 410 9.76 8.35 30.19
C LYS A 410 9.02 7.76 28.99
N LYS A 411 8.75 8.56 27.95
CA LYS A 411 8.00 8.12 26.75
C LYS A 411 8.53 8.85 25.52
N PRO A 412 8.54 8.20 24.33
CA PRO A 412 8.96 8.84 23.07
C PRO A 412 8.25 10.18 22.79
N GLY A 413 6.93 10.25 22.95
CA GLY A 413 6.16 11.47 22.71
C GLY A 413 6.58 12.64 23.60
N SER A 414 6.98 12.40 24.88
CA SER A 414 7.49 13.45 25.78
C SER A 414 8.85 13.95 25.32
N LEU A 415 9.70 13.04 24.83
CA LEU A 415 10.98 13.39 24.23
C LEU A 415 10.77 14.29 23.01
N PHE A 416 9.99 13.83 22.02
CA PHE A 416 9.80 14.54 20.76
C PHE A 416 9.19 15.93 20.93
N ASN A 417 8.24 16.09 21.85
CA ASN A 417 7.63 17.39 22.17
C ASN A 417 8.61 18.39 22.82
N SER A 418 9.73 17.93 23.36
CA SER A 418 10.73 18.77 24.00
C SER A 418 11.86 19.23 23.06
N LEU A 419 11.94 18.65 21.87
CA LEU A 419 13.05 18.88 20.95
C LEU A 419 13.00 20.28 20.31
N ASN A 420 14.19 20.83 20.11
CA ASN A 420 14.42 22.13 19.45
C ASN A 420 15.66 22.07 18.55
N GLU A 421 16.00 23.17 17.90
CA GLU A 421 17.12 23.25 16.95
C GLU A 421 18.51 22.97 17.57
N ASN A 422 18.66 23.09 18.87
CA ASN A 422 19.93 22.84 19.58
C ASN A 422 20.00 21.44 20.19
N SER A 423 18.92 20.65 20.12
CA SER A 423 18.85 19.34 20.74
C SER A 423 19.80 18.35 20.07
N ILE A 424 20.52 17.60 20.89
CA ILE A 424 21.21 16.36 20.51
C ILE A 424 20.34 15.20 21.02
N VAL A 425 19.93 14.31 20.14
CA VAL A 425 19.07 13.18 20.49
C VAL A 425 19.82 11.88 20.26
N VAL A 426 19.75 10.96 21.21
CA VAL A 426 20.30 9.61 21.02
C VAL A 426 19.19 8.60 21.21
N LEU A 427 19.03 7.73 20.21
CA LEU A 427 17.98 6.70 20.15
C LEU A 427 18.58 5.38 19.70
N ASP A 428 17.90 4.28 20.00
CA ASP A 428 18.10 3.04 19.26
C ASP A 428 17.57 3.15 17.83
N TYR A 429 18.14 2.36 16.92
CA TYR A 429 17.83 2.42 15.52
C TYR A 429 16.33 2.14 15.24
N ASN A 430 15.72 1.20 15.95
CA ASN A 430 14.34 0.79 15.68
C ASN A 430 13.35 1.92 15.99
N VAL A 431 13.54 2.63 17.08
CA VAL A 431 12.74 3.82 17.44
C VAL A 431 12.99 4.93 16.41
N TYR A 432 14.24 5.21 16.04
CA TYR A 432 14.56 6.19 15.02
C TYR A 432 13.89 5.84 13.68
N ASP A 433 14.02 4.61 13.19
CA ASP A 433 13.47 4.15 11.91
C ASP A 433 11.93 4.30 11.86
N HIS A 434 11.27 4.08 13.01
CA HIS A 434 9.82 4.26 13.11
C HIS A 434 9.39 5.72 13.00
N TYR A 435 10.12 6.65 13.65
CA TYR A 435 9.72 8.05 13.77
C TYR A 435 10.42 9.01 12.80
N ARG A 436 11.39 8.55 11.99
CA ARG A 436 12.22 9.41 11.13
C ARG A 436 11.45 10.23 10.10
N ASN A 437 10.30 9.77 9.65
CA ASN A 437 9.47 10.44 8.64
C ASN A 437 8.27 11.18 9.26
N THR A 438 8.19 11.26 10.58
CA THR A 438 7.11 11.90 11.32
C THR A 438 7.69 12.88 12.34
N GLU A 439 7.81 12.50 13.60
CA GLU A 439 8.27 13.37 14.69
C GLU A 439 9.75 13.79 14.57
N LEU A 440 10.55 13.04 13.83
CA LEU A 440 11.99 13.29 13.62
C LEU A 440 12.32 13.78 12.20
N ASP A 441 11.36 14.18 11.42
CA ASP A 441 11.52 14.64 10.02
C ASP A 441 12.47 15.83 9.86
N LYS A 442 12.61 16.65 10.91
CA LYS A 442 13.53 17.79 10.98
C LYS A 442 14.89 17.46 11.57
N PHE A 443 15.18 16.19 11.85
CA PHE A 443 16.43 15.74 12.43
C PHE A 443 17.22 14.90 11.42
N LYS A 444 18.54 15.07 11.42
CA LYS A 444 19.48 14.30 10.60
C LYS A 444 20.36 13.44 11.46
N VAL A 445 20.73 12.28 10.95
CA VAL A 445 21.74 11.40 11.55
C VAL A 445 23.13 12.07 11.40
N VAL A 446 23.83 12.21 12.50
CA VAL A 446 25.20 12.76 12.54
C VAL A 446 26.21 11.71 12.97
N TYR A 447 25.77 10.64 13.61
CA TYR A 447 26.58 9.50 13.99
C TYR A 447 25.72 8.27 14.19
N GLU A 448 26.26 7.10 13.83
CA GLU A 448 25.67 5.79 14.13
C GLU A 448 26.75 4.78 14.50
N ASP A 449 26.42 3.85 15.38
CA ASP A 449 27.34 2.80 15.83
C ASP A 449 26.56 1.59 16.34
N GLU A 450 27.18 0.43 16.33
CA GLU A 450 26.67 -0.77 16.99
C GLU A 450 27.18 -0.82 18.44
N ILE A 451 26.30 -1.10 19.38
CA ILE A 451 26.64 -1.20 20.80
C ILE A 451 26.53 -2.63 21.29
N ASP A 452 27.64 -3.17 21.74
CA ASP A 452 27.74 -4.59 22.14
C ASP A 452 27.22 -4.90 23.56
N ASN A 453 26.96 -3.89 24.38
CA ASN A 453 26.73 -4.06 25.82
C ASN A 453 25.30 -3.74 26.26
N ILE A 454 24.36 -3.58 25.31
CA ILE A 454 22.95 -3.33 25.61
C ILE A 454 22.16 -4.43 24.94
N ASP A 455 21.42 -5.18 25.72
CA ASP A 455 20.52 -6.21 25.21
C ASP A 455 19.09 -5.88 25.65
N TYR A 456 18.22 -5.58 24.66
CA TYR A 456 16.78 -5.55 24.84
C TYR A 456 16.22 -6.94 24.64
N ASN A 457 15.83 -7.62 25.72
CA ASN A 457 15.45 -9.02 25.72
C ASN A 457 14.09 -9.23 26.39
N PHE A 458 13.53 -10.41 26.24
CA PHE A 458 12.39 -10.83 27.05
C PHE A 458 12.88 -11.32 28.40
N ILE A 459 12.18 -10.92 29.44
CA ILE A 459 12.28 -11.49 30.79
C ILE A 459 11.13 -12.45 31.00
N VAL A 460 11.42 -13.63 31.49
CA VAL A 460 10.45 -14.70 31.64
C VAL A 460 10.49 -15.23 33.08
N LEU A 461 9.33 -15.28 33.71
CA LEU A 461 9.21 -15.74 35.10
C LEU A 461 9.60 -17.21 35.22
N ASN A 462 10.61 -17.47 36.04
CA ASN A 462 11.12 -18.81 36.27
C ASN A 462 10.49 -19.39 37.54
N LYS A 463 9.43 -20.18 37.38
CA LYS A 463 8.75 -20.95 38.44
C LYS A 463 9.01 -22.42 38.26
N SER A 464 8.90 -23.20 39.39
CA SER A 464 9.06 -24.64 39.35
C SER A 464 8.13 -25.36 38.36
N ASN A 465 6.92 -24.84 38.18
CA ASN A 465 5.92 -25.38 37.25
C ASN A 465 6.03 -24.77 35.83
N ASN A 466 7.01 -23.89 35.54
CA ASN A 466 7.17 -23.15 34.27
C ASN A 466 8.58 -23.31 33.65
N LYS A 467 9.46 -24.10 34.25
CA LYS A 467 10.86 -24.26 33.78
C LYS A 467 10.96 -24.71 32.34
N GLY A 468 10.11 -25.62 31.90
CA GLY A 468 10.06 -26.08 30.51
C GLY A 468 9.70 -24.95 29.51
N PHE A 469 8.72 -24.11 29.88
CA PHE A 469 8.34 -22.94 29.04
C PHE A 469 9.50 -21.96 28.92
N VAL A 470 10.20 -21.65 30.02
CA VAL A 470 11.35 -20.73 30.01
C VAL A 470 12.43 -21.23 29.05
N GLY A 471 12.81 -22.50 29.13
CA GLY A 471 13.80 -23.10 28.25
C GLY A 471 13.38 -23.06 26.77
N LEU A 472 12.14 -23.44 26.53
CA LEU A 472 11.55 -23.48 25.20
C LEU A 472 11.46 -22.07 24.56
N PHE A 473 11.00 -21.09 25.32
CA PHE A 473 10.90 -19.71 24.83
C PHE A 473 12.29 -19.09 24.56
N LYS A 474 13.25 -19.33 25.45
CA LYS A 474 14.66 -18.92 25.23
C LYS A 474 15.24 -19.55 23.95
N PHE A 475 14.99 -20.85 23.76
CA PHE A 475 15.42 -21.54 22.53
C PHE A 475 14.78 -20.93 21.28
N TYR A 476 13.46 -20.71 21.31
CA TYR A 476 12.75 -20.08 20.19
C TYR A 476 13.36 -18.72 19.83
N ILE A 477 13.49 -17.83 20.80
CA ILE A 477 14.06 -16.48 20.58
C ILE A 477 15.50 -16.55 20.04
N SER A 478 16.29 -17.56 20.41
CA SER A 478 17.66 -17.72 19.92
C SER A 478 17.74 -18.18 18.46
N ASN A 479 16.66 -18.77 17.94
CA ASN A 479 16.67 -19.42 16.62
C ASN A 479 15.74 -18.80 15.57
N ILE A 480 14.93 -17.79 15.94
CA ILE A 480 14.08 -17.08 14.99
C ILE A 480 14.90 -16.14 14.10
N GLU A 481 14.30 -15.73 12.98
CA GLU A 481 14.77 -14.67 12.09
C GLU A 481 14.06 -13.35 12.42
N PRO A 482 14.60 -12.48 13.31
CA PRO A 482 13.88 -11.32 13.82
C PRO A 482 13.48 -10.32 12.75
N ASP A 483 14.29 -10.19 11.67
CA ASP A 483 14.04 -9.26 10.57
C ASP A 483 12.72 -9.57 9.84
N LEU A 484 12.34 -10.84 9.75
CA LEU A 484 11.07 -11.26 9.17
C LEU A 484 9.87 -10.75 9.98
N TYR A 485 9.94 -10.90 11.31
CA TYR A 485 8.89 -10.43 12.22
C TYR A 485 8.80 -8.91 12.24
N MET A 486 9.96 -8.22 12.26
CA MET A 486 10.01 -6.77 12.17
C MET A 486 9.42 -6.25 10.85
N ALA A 487 9.72 -6.90 9.73
CA ALA A 487 9.15 -6.52 8.43
C ALA A 487 7.61 -6.61 8.41
N ARG A 488 7.05 -7.69 8.98
CA ARG A 488 5.58 -7.85 9.12
C ARG A 488 4.97 -6.79 10.02
N ALA A 489 5.58 -6.55 11.18
CA ALA A 489 5.13 -5.52 12.09
C ALA A 489 5.15 -4.12 11.46
N LYS A 490 6.20 -3.78 10.70
CA LYS A 490 6.28 -2.51 9.94
C LYS A 490 5.12 -2.37 8.95
N VAL A 491 4.74 -3.43 8.25
CA VAL A 491 3.58 -3.41 7.34
C VAL A 491 2.26 -3.18 8.11
N LYS A 492 2.08 -3.83 9.26
CA LYS A 492 0.88 -3.62 10.12
C LYS A 492 0.84 -2.21 10.67
N LEU A 493 1.94 -1.72 11.24
CA LEU A 493 2.06 -0.35 11.75
C LEU A 493 1.79 0.71 10.67
N ALA A 494 2.30 0.51 9.43
CA ALA A 494 2.06 1.42 8.31
C ALA A 494 0.61 1.40 7.80
N LYS A 495 -0.08 0.25 7.87
CA LYS A 495 -1.50 0.15 7.50
C LYS A 495 -2.39 0.89 8.50
N ASP A 496 -2.08 0.79 9.80
CA ASP A 496 -2.85 1.46 10.85
C ASP A 496 -2.62 2.97 10.88
N SER A 497 -1.42 3.44 10.54
CA SER A 497 -1.14 4.87 10.37
C SER A 497 -1.84 5.48 9.13
N LYS A 498 -2.20 4.66 8.16
CA LYS A 498 -2.95 5.04 6.93
C LYS A 498 -4.45 4.80 7.03
N LYS A 499 -5.00 4.45 8.19
CA LYS A 499 -6.46 4.49 8.36
C LYS A 499 -6.89 5.93 8.11
N ILE A 500 -7.39 6.18 6.90
CA ILE A 500 -8.04 7.42 6.52
C ILE A 500 -9.07 7.68 7.61
N ASP A 501 -8.92 8.81 8.30
CA ASP A 501 -9.91 9.24 9.27
C ASP A 501 -11.26 9.25 8.55
N LEU A 502 -12.12 8.29 8.89
CA LEU A 502 -13.45 8.15 8.27
C LEU A 502 -14.26 9.45 8.42
N THR A 503 -13.93 10.28 9.41
CA THR A 503 -14.49 11.61 9.60
C THR A 503 -14.23 12.49 8.38
N PHE A 504 -13.03 12.44 7.80
CA PHE A 504 -12.70 13.17 6.56
C PHE A 504 -13.50 12.64 5.36
N VAL A 505 -13.69 11.31 5.28
CA VAL A 505 -14.53 10.69 4.24
C VAL A 505 -15.99 11.09 4.40
N TYR A 506 -16.52 11.12 5.64
CA TYR A 506 -17.89 11.58 5.91
C TYR A 506 -18.08 13.08 5.59
N ILE A 507 -17.08 13.92 5.86
CA ILE A 507 -17.10 15.35 5.47
C ILE A 507 -17.13 15.48 3.95
N LEU A 508 -16.30 14.72 3.22
CA LEU A 508 -16.30 14.72 1.75
C LEU A 508 -17.65 14.23 1.19
N VAL A 509 -18.20 13.17 1.74
CA VAL A 509 -19.52 12.66 1.33
C VAL A 509 -20.61 13.70 1.62
N GLY A 510 -20.56 14.37 2.77
CA GLY A 510 -21.46 15.47 3.12
C GLY A 510 -21.36 16.64 2.14
N LEU A 511 -20.16 17.05 1.76
CA LEU A 511 -19.91 18.08 0.75
C LEU A 511 -20.44 17.67 -0.62
N PHE A 512 -20.25 16.42 -1.05
CA PHE A 512 -20.80 15.91 -2.31
C PHE A 512 -22.33 15.89 -2.31
N VAL A 513 -22.97 15.53 -1.20
CA VAL A 513 -24.43 15.58 -1.05
C VAL A 513 -24.92 17.02 -1.13
N LEU A 514 -24.28 17.97 -0.45
CA LEU A 514 -24.61 19.40 -0.52
C LEU A 514 -24.43 19.96 -1.94
N LEU A 515 -23.38 19.56 -2.64
CA LEU A 515 -23.11 19.93 -4.01
C LEU A 515 -24.16 19.36 -4.96
N GLY A 516 -24.59 18.12 -4.74
CA GLY A 516 -25.69 17.49 -5.46
C GLY A 516 -27.04 18.21 -5.23
N ILE A 517 -27.35 18.56 -3.99
CA ILE A 517 -28.56 19.36 -3.65
C ILE A 517 -28.49 20.75 -4.29
N SER A 518 -27.34 21.40 -4.25
CA SER A 518 -27.09 22.69 -4.88
C SER A 518 -27.29 22.63 -6.42
N LEU A 519 -26.75 21.61 -7.07
CA LEU A 519 -26.93 21.40 -8.52
C LEU A 519 -28.41 21.12 -8.87
N ILE A 520 -29.12 20.37 -8.04
CA ILE A 520 -30.56 20.12 -8.19
C ILE A 520 -31.35 21.42 -8.01
N TYR A 521 -31.01 22.25 -7.01
CA TYR A 521 -31.62 23.56 -6.78
C TYR A 521 -31.37 24.51 -7.94
N ILE A 522 -30.12 24.57 -8.43
CA ILE A 522 -29.74 25.33 -9.63
C ILE A 522 -30.54 24.85 -10.84
N ARG A 523 -30.64 23.54 -11.05
CA ARG A 523 -31.40 22.95 -12.16
C ARG A 523 -32.90 23.22 -12.07
N ILE A 524 -33.45 23.25 -10.86
CA ILE A 524 -34.87 23.62 -10.63
C ILE A 524 -35.09 25.13 -10.88
N LYS A 525 -34.18 25.99 -10.41
CA LYS A 525 -34.24 27.45 -10.55
C LYS A 525 -33.98 27.88 -11.99
N TYR A 526 -33.06 27.20 -12.71
CA TYR A 526 -32.71 27.51 -14.11
C TYR A 526 -33.45 26.65 -15.14
N LYS A 527 -34.51 25.90 -14.75
CA LYS A 527 -35.31 25.05 -15.63
C LYS A 527 -36.21 25.85 -16.60
N SER A 528 -35.90 27.15 -16.86
CA SER A 528 -36.81 28.00 -17.61
C SER A 528 -36.50 28.12 -19.13
N ASN A 529 -35.45 27.54 -19.69
CA ASN A 529 -35.07 27.81 -21.07
C ASN A 529 -35.09 26.62 -22.04
N LYS A 530 -35.60 25.44 -21.63
CA LYS A 530 -35.87 24.38 -22.62
C LYS A 530 -37.32 24.39 -23.01
N ILE A 531 -37.62 24.65 -24.28
CA ILE A 531 -38.92 24.59 -24.91
C ILE A 531 -39.51 23.19 -24.68
N SER A 532 -40.70 23.11 -24.04
CA SER A 532 -41.39 21.84 -23.79
C SER A 532 -41.81 21.16 -25.10
N LYS A 533 -42.14 19.85 -25.07
CA LYS A 533 -42.60 19.13 -26.27
C LYS A 533 -43.82 19.80 -26.94
N ASN A 534 -44.75 20.37 -26.14
CA ASN A 534 -45.89 21.10 -26.64
C ASN A 534 -45.49 22.48 -27.18
N ASP A 535 -44.53 23.15 -26.55
CA ASP A 535 -44.00 24.42 -27.01
C ASP A 535 -43.20 24.23 -28.31
N ARG A 536 -42.55 23.11 -28.54
CA ARG A 536 -41.85 22.79 -29.77
C ARG A 536 -42.79 22.74 -30.99
N LEU A 537 -43.99 22.21 -30.82
CA LEU A 537 -45.01 22.21 -31.90
C LEU A 537 -45.52 23.59 -32.21
N LYS A 538 -45.52 24.54 -31.26
CA LYS A 538 -46.07 25.88 -31.41
C LYS A 538 -45.05 26.96 -31.77
N TYR A 539 -43.80 26.84 -31.23
CA TYR A 539 -42.81 27.94 -31.27
C TYR A 539 -41.53 27.60 -32.02
N VAL A 540 -41.43 26.43 -32.65
CA VAL A 540 -40.31 26.02 -33.45
C VAL A 540 -40.73 25.90 -34.91
N ASP A 541 -39.86 26.36 -35.81
CA ASP A 541 -40.05 26.23 -37.27
C ASP A 541 -39.78 24.76 -37.66
N SER A 542 -40.71 24.16 -38.40
CA SER A 542 -40.68 22.73 -38.73
C SER A 542 -39.55 22.40 -39.75
N LEU A 543 -39.12 23.34 -40.59
CA LEU A 543 -38.10 23.15 -41.60
C LEU A 543 -36.68 23.28 -41.00
N THR A 544 -36.46 24.32 -40.20
CA THR A 544 -35.12 24.74 -39.76
C THR A 544 -34.82 24.37 -38.31
N SER A 545 -35.81 23.96 -37.53
CA SER A 545 -35.73 23.74 -36.12
C SER A 545 -35.32 24.95 -35.25
N LEU A 546 -35.20 26.11 -35.84
CA LEU A 546 -35.05 27.40 -35.15
C LEU A 546 -36.38 27.83 -34.52
N LYS A 547 -36.36 28.88 -33.70
CA LYS A 547 -37.57 29.52 -33.20
C LYS A 547 -38.35 30.14 -34.39
N ASN A 548 -39.68 30.11 -34.29
CA ASN A 548 -40.52 30.64 -35.36
C ASN A 548 -41.12 32.01 -34.98
N ARG A 549 -41.88 32.62 -35.89
CA ARG A 549 -42.54 33.91 -35.68
C ARG A 549 -43.48 33.94 -34.45
N HIS A 550 -44.13 32.79 -34.09
CA HIS A 550 -44.96 32.75 -32.89
C HIS A 550 -44.10 32.88 -31.63
N TYR A 551 -42.84 32.40 -31.64
CA TYR A 551 -41.91 32.64 -30.55
C TYR A 551 -41.54 34.11 -30.43
N LEU A 552 -41.25 34.78 -31.51
CA LEU A 552 -40.99 36.22 -31.54
C LEU A 552 -42.11 36.99 -30.89
N ASN A 553 -43.36 36.78 -31.36
CA ASN A 553 -44.55 37.45 -30.85
C ASN A 553 -44.78 37.21 -29.34
N LYS A 554 -44.49 35.99 -28.89
CA LYS A 554 -44.62 35.64 -27.44
C LYS A 554 -43.57 36.33 -26.57
N ASN A 555 -42.38 36.54 -27.08
CA ASN A 555 -41.26 37.09 -26.32
C ASN A 555 -41.05 38.59 -26.59
N TYR A 556 -41.83 39.19 -27.47
CA TYR A 556 -41.71 40.59 -27.88
C TYR A 556 -41.73 41.55 -26.66
N ASP A 557 -42.73 41.45 -25.78
CA ASP A 557 -42.84 42.26 -24.57
C ASP A 557 -41.65 42.06 -23.63
N LYS A 558 -41.10 40.83 -23.59
CA LYS A 558 -39.92 40.50 -22.76
C LYS A 558 -38.67 41.19 -23.35
N TRP A 559 -38.52 41.22 -24.66
CA TRP A 559 -37.40 41.88 -25.31
C TRP A 559 -37.53 43.42 -25.18
N GLN A 560 -38.71 43.97 -25.40
CA GLN A 560 -39.00 45.40 -25.27
C GLN A 560 -38.74 45.90 -23.82
N ASN A 561 -39.08 45.12 -22.84
CA ASN A 561 -38.93 45.49 -21.42
C ASN A 561 -37.56 45.10 -20.85
N ASN A 562 -36.62 44.57 -21.64
CA ASN A 562 -35.28 44.24 -21.19
C ASN A 562 -34.46 45.53 -20.98
N LYS A 563 -33.88 45.66 -19.78
CA LYS A 563 -33.09 46.83 -19.35
C LYS A 563 -31.57 46.59 -19.42
N ILE A 564 -31.13 45.46 -20.02
CA ILE A 564 -29.71 45.15 -20.19
C ILE A 564 -29.29 45.69 -21.56
N TYR A 565 -28.48 46.72 -21.57
CA TYR A 565 -27.95 47.36 -22.79
C TYR A 565 -26.44 47.10 -22.87
N PRO A 566 -25.85 47.22 -24.11
CA PRO A 566 -26.54 47.39 -25.39
C PRO A 566 -27.25 46.12 -25.85
N GLN A 567 -28.28 46.28 -26.68
CA GLN A 567 -28.96 45.18 -27.37
C GLN A 567 -28.78 45.40 -28.90
N ALA A 568 -28.92 44.35 -29.68
CA ALA A 568 -28.88 44.43 -31.11
C ALA A 568 -29.91 43.51 -31.78
N ILE A 569 -30.49 43.98 -32.86
CA ILE A 569 -31.23 43.18 -33.83
C ILE A 569 -30.37 43.00 -35.07
N ILE A 570 -30.22 41.76 -35.54
CA ILE A 570 -29.62 41.46 -36.83
C ILE A 570 -30.67 40.75 -37.68
N ILE A 571 -30.89 41.25 -38.90
CA ILE A 571 -31.72 40.58 -39.90
C ILE A 571 -30.77 39.89 -40.90
N VAL A 572 -31.05 38.63 -41.17
CA VAL A 572 -30.33 37.83 -42.17
C VAL A 572 -31.32 37.36 -43.22
N ASN A 573 -31.12 37.78 -44.44
CA ASN A 573 -31.92 37.36 -45.59
C ASN A 573 -31.08 36.47 -46.51
N VAL A 574 -31.50 35.24 -46.75
CA VAL A 574 -30.82 34.29 -47.62
C VAL A 574 -31.15 34.65 -49.08
N ASN A 575 -30.12 34.94 -49.89
CA ASN A 575 -30.31 35.47 -51.22
C ASN A 575 -30.81 34.42 -52.22
N LYS A 576 -31.68 34.87 -53.13
CA LYS A 576 -32.12 34.08 -54.29
C LYS A 576 -32.80 32.76 -54.00
N VAL A 577 -33.39 32.55 -52.80
CA VAL A 577 -34.09 31.30 -52.47
C VAL A 577 -35.26 31.05 -53.43
N GLY A 578 -36.03 32.10 -53.82
CA GLY A 578 -37.08 31.95 -54.80
C GLY A 578 -36.55 31.48 -56.17
N HIS A 579 -35.44 32.07 -56.67
CA HIS A 579 -34.81 31.58 -57.89
C HIS A 579 -34.31 30.11 -57.77
N ILE A 580 -33.77 29.72 -56.65
CA ILE A 580 -33.36 28.31 -56.43
C ILE A 580 -34.60 27.40 -56.49
N ASN A 581 -35.70 27.80 -55.88
CA ASN A 581 -36.96 27.05 -55.91
C ASN A 581 -37.48 26.88 -57.36
N ASP A 582 -37.42 27.95 -58.12
CA ASP A 582 -37.94 28.01 -59.54
C ASP A 582 -37.09 27.13 -60.46
N VAL A 583 -35.76 27.14 -60.31
CA VAL A 583 -34.83 26.47 -61.20
C VAL A 583 -34.52 25.04 -60.78
N TYR A 584 -34.38 24.79 -59.48
CA TYR A 584 -33.88 23.50 -58.93
C TYR A 584 -34.92 22.76 -58.07
N GLY A 585 -36.05 23.38 -57.80
CA GLY A 585 -37.14 22.82 -57.03
C GLY A 585 -37.12 23.15 -55.54
N HIS A 586 -38.29 23.11 -54.91
CA HIS A 586 -38.48 23.48 -53.50
C HIS A 586 -37.61 22.70 -52.50
N ASN A 587 -37.25 21.46 -52.82
CA ASN A 587 -36.39 20.66 -51.93
C ASN A 587 -34.98 21.28 -51.82
N GLU A 588 -34.46 21.83 -52.89
CA GLU A 588 -33.16 22.51 -52.93
C GLU A 588 -33.18 23.83 -52.14
N GLY A 589 -34.24 24.61 -52.30
CA GLY A 589 -34.43 25.82 -51.47
C GLY A 589 -34.57 25.51 -49.98
N ASP A 590 -35.29 24.42 -49.65
CA ASP A 590 -35.39 23.93 -48.29
C ASP A 590 -34.03 23.48 -47.72
N MET A 591 -33.20 22.83 -48.55
CA MET A 591 -31.83 22.43 -48.16
C MET A 591 -30.96 23.66 -47.89
N VAL A 592 -31.03 24.68 -48.72
CA VAL A 592 -30.33 25.96 -48.52
C VAL A 592 -30.75 26.64 -47.22
N LEU A 593 -32.05 26.69 -46.93
CA LEU A 593 -32.59 27.26 -45.69
C LEU A 593 -32.17 26.46 -44.45
N LYS A 594 -32.16 25.12 -44.52
CA LYS A 594 -31.64 24.26 -43.44
C LYS A 594 -30.14 24.51 -43.21
N LYS A 595 -29.37 24.67 -44.30
CA LYS A 595 -27.94 24.95 -44.17
C LYS A 595 -27.67 26.34 -43.56
N ALA A 596 -28.45 27.35 -43.95
CA ALA A 596 -28.42 28.67 -43.34
C ALA A 596 -28.74 28.63 -41.84
N ALA A 597 -29.78 27.92 -41.47
CA ALA A 597 -30.14 27.71 -40.06
C ALA A 597 -29.04 27.02 -39.27
N ASN A 598 -28.39 26.00 -39.83
CA ASN A 598 -27.26 25.30 -39.18
C ASN A 598 -26.06 26.25 -38.98
N ILE A 599 -25.76 27.13 -39.95
CA ILE A 599 -24.72 28.16 -39.79
C ILE A 599 -25.06 29.06 -38.61
N LEU A 600 -26.29 29.53 -38.52
CA LEU A 600 -26.76 30.37 -37.41
C LEU A 600 -26.68 29.66 -36.06
N MET A 601 -27.12 28.43 -35.99
CA MET A 601 -27.06 27.63 -34.77
C MET A 601 -25.61 27.36 -34.30
N ASN A 602 -24.74 27.00 -35.23
CA ASN A 602 -23.33 26.68 -34.90
C ASN A 602 -22.53 27.91 -34.45
N ASN A 603 -22.99 29.10 -34.82
CA ASN A 603 -22.36 30.36 -34.46
C ASN A 603 -23.18 31.17 -33.44
N GLN A 604 -24.20 30.56 -32.81
CA GLN A 604 -25.04 31.22 -31.83
C GLN A 604 -24.22 31.77 -30.65
N LEU A 605 -24.40 33.05 -30.37
CA LEU A 605 -23.79 33.71 -29.23
C LEU A 605 -24.59 33.44 -27.94
N GLU A 606 -23.92 33.52 -26.79
CA GLU A 606 -24.61 33.47 -25.49
C GLU A 606 -25.61 34.65 -25.39
N GLN A 607 -26.70 34.48 -24.63
CA GLN A 607 -27.76 35.49 -24.47
C GLN A 607 -28.32 36.00 -25.81
N SER A 608 -28.48 35.10 -26.77
CA SER A 608 -29.10 35.40 -28.07
C SER A 608 -30.32 34.53 -28.34
N ASP A 609 -31.25 35.09 -29.11
CA ASP A 609 -32.38 34.42 -29.70
C ASP A 609 -32.27 34.45 -31.24
N ILE A 610 -32.39 33.31 -31.89
CA ILE A 610 -32.43 33.19 -33.34
C ILE A 610 -33.82 32.71 -33.75
N VAL A 611 -34.46 33.48 -34.60
CA VAL A 611 -35.84 33.27 -35.02
C VAL A 611 -35.91 33.29 -36.55
N ARG A 612 -36.63 32.35 -37.15
CA ARG A 612 -37.04 32.44 -38.55
C ARG A 612 -38.34 33.22 -38.60
N THR A 613 -38.29 34.44 -39.16
CA THR A 613 -39.40 35.40 -39.20
C THR A 613 -40.31 35.19 -40.39
N ASN A 614 -39.73 34.87 -41.53
CA ASN A 614 -40.44 34.65 -42.79
C ASN A 614 -39.67 33.66 -43.68
N GLY A 615 -40.14 33.32 -44.82
CA GLY A 615 -39.61 32.35 -45.79
C GLY A 615 -38.09 32.21 -45.82
N ASP A 616 -37.37 33.21 -46.22
CA ASP A 616 -35.90 33.27 -46.34
C ASP A 616 -35.21 34.22 -45.34
N GLU A 617 -35.99 34.72 -44.36
CA GLU A 617 -35.54 35.73 -43.40
C GLU A 617 -35.38 35.14 -41.97
N PHE A 618 -34.27 35.51 -41.34
CA PHE A 618 -33.96 35.16 -39.93
C PHE A 618 -33.66 36.44 -39.17
N LEU A 619 -34.08 36.45 -37.90
CA LEU A 619 -33.80 37.52 -36.95
C LEU A 619 -32.95 36.97 -35.82
N ILE A 620 -31.89 37.69 -35.45
CA ILE A 620 -31.07 37.41 -34.28
C ILE A 620 -31.20 38.56 -33.30
N TYR A 621 -31.64 38.29 -32.09
CA TYR A 621 -31.68 39.25 -30.99
C TYR A 621 -30.50 38.99 -30.06
N LEU A 622 -29.70 39.98 -29.75
CA LEU A 622 -28.51 39.92 -28.92
C LEU A 622 -28.63 40.86 -27.71
N ILE A 623 -28.08 40.45 -26.56
CA ILE A 623 -28.08 41.24 -25.32
C ILE A 623 -26.64 41.35 -24.79
N GLY A 624 -26.20 42.60 -24.45
CA GLY A 624 -24.92 42.86 -23.82
C GLY A 624 -23.71 42.82 -24.75
N TYR A 625 -23.93 42.99 -26.07
CA TYR A 625 -22.85 43.02 -27.06
C TYR A 625 -22.64 44.41 -27.61
N GLU A 626 -21.43 44.93 -27.44
CA GLU A 626 -21.02 46.20 -28.05
C GLU A 626 -21.02 46.13 -29.58
N GLU A 627 -21.22 47.25 -30.22
CA GLU A 627 -21.38 47.37 -31.70
C GLU A 627 -20.24 46.70 -32.49
N ASN A 628 -19.00 46.90 -32.06
CA ASN A 628 -17.82 46.30 -32.71
C ASN A 628 -17.88 44.77 -32.70
N LYS A 629 -18.41 44.17 -31.61
CA LYS A 629 -18.61 42.72 -31.51
C LYS A 629 -19.75 42.26 -32.41
N VAL A 630 -20.83 43.03 -32.51
CA VAL A 630 -21.93 42.74 -33.43
C VAL A 630 -21.45 42.76 -34.88
N ILE A 631 -20.69 43.78 -35.27
CA ILE A 631 -20.10 43.89 -36.61
C ILE A 631 -19.13 42.73 -36.90
N ALA A 632 -18.27 42.38 -35.93
CA ALA A 632 -17.35 41.24 -36.07
C ALA A 632 -18.10 39.94 -36.24
N TYR A 633 -19.19 39.75 -35.49
CA TYR A 633 -20.07 38.58 -35.58
C TYR A 633 -20.75 38.48 -36.94
N MET A 634 -21.26 39.63 -37.45
CA MET A 634 -21.87 39.70 -38.81
C MET A 634 -20.86 39.38 -39.90
N ARG A 635 -19.61 39.88 -39.79
CA ARG A 635 -18.53 39.54 -40.74
C ARG A 635 -18.24 38.06 -40.75
N LYS A 636 -18.21 37.41 -39.55
CA LYS A 636 -18.04 35.96 -39.44
C LYS A 636 -19.19 35.23 -40.11
N LEU A 637 -20.44 35.57 -39.80
CA LEU A 637 -21.61 34.96 -40.40
C LEU A 637 -21.60 35.16 -41.95
N ASN A 638 -21.29 36.36 -42.44
CA ASN A 638 -21.23 36.62 -43.88
C ASN A 638 -20.19 35.75 -44.59
N LYS A 639 -19.04 35.50 -43.94
CA LYS A 639 -18.03 34.59 -44.47
C LYS A 639 -18.55 33.14 -44.54
N GLU A 640 -19.24 32.67 -43.50
CA GLU A 640 -19.83 31.32 -43.47
C GLU A 640 -20.97 31.17 -44.51
N PHE A 641 -21.78 32.21 -44.70
CA PHE A 641 -22.86 32.18 -45.67
C PHE A 641 -22.38 32.11 -47.13
N LYS A 642 -21.14 32.49 -47.43
CA LYS A 642 -20.56 32.29 -48.76
C LYS A 642 -20.45 30.84 -49.17
N ASN A 643 -20.44 29.92 -48.17
CA ASN A 643 -20.30 28.48 -48.36
C ASN A 643 -21.64 27.73 -48.42
N ILE A 644 -22.78 28.45 -48.46
CA ILE A 644 -24.08 27.77 -48.68
C ILE A 644 -24.20 27.30 -50.15
N PRO A 645 -24.96 26.24 -50.40
CA PRO A 645 -25.18 25.73 -51.77
C PRO A 645 -25.61 26.84 -52.70
N TYR A 646 -25.21 26.72 -53.98
CA TYR A 646 -25.43 27.69 -55.07
C TYR A 646 -24.69 29.02 -54.96
N GLY A 647 -23.95 29.30 -53.86
CA GLY A 647 -23.05 30.42 -53.72
C GLY A 647 -23.70 31.83 -53.63
N PHE A 648 -25.04 31.92 -53.55
CA PHE A 648 -25.73 33.22 -53.45
C PHE A 648 -25.60 33.93 -52.09
N GLY A 649 -25.18 33.19 -51.06
CA GLY A 649 -24.93 33.74 -49.74
C GLY A 649 -26.18 34.30 -49.04
N ALA A 650 -25.94 35.18 -48.10
CA ALA A 650 -27.01 35.94 -47.40
C ALA A 650 -26.62 37.42 -47.28
N THR A 651 -27.60 38.28 -47.19
CA THR A 651 -27.41 39.69 -46.90
C THR A 651 -27.83 39.99 -45.46
N LEU A 652 -26.98 40.66 -44.72
CA LEU A 652 -27.16 40.98 -43.32
C LEU A 652 -27.30 42.49 -43.12
N GLY A 653 -28.13 42.88 -42.16
CA GLY A 653 -28.27 44.24 -41.67
C GLY A 653 -28.50 44.21 -40.16
N TYR A 654 -28.14 45.23 -39.42
CA TYR A 654 -28.28 45.29 -37.97
C TYR A 654 -28.75 46.67 -37.49
N SER A 655 -29.21 46.68 -36.25
CA SER A 655 -29.50 47.91 -35.54
C SER A 655 -29.22 47.73 -34.05
N MET A 656 -28.52 48.73 -33.47
CA MET A 656 -28.22 48.75 -32.05
C MET A 656 -29.34 49.46 -31.26
N ILE A 657 -29.60 48.96 -30.07
CA ILE A 657 -30.47 49.58 -29.05
C ILE A 657 -29.57 49.88 -27.85
N THR A 658 -29.24 51.12 -27.65
CA THR A 658 -28.27 51.60 -26.64
C THR A 658 -28.93 52.10 -25.36
N ASP A 659 -30.24 52.43 -25.44
CA ASP A 659 -31.02 52.99 -24.36
C ASP A 659 -32.52 52.53 -24.43
N ASP A 660 -33.37 53.06 -23.60
CA ASP A 660 -34.80 52.71 -23.54
C ASP A 660 -35.71 53.54 -24.43
N VAL A 661 -35.14 54.42 -25.24
CA VAL A 661 -35.93 55.28 -26.18
C VAL A 661 -36.25 54.50 -27.45
N LYS A 662 -35.28 53.74 -27.95
CA LYS A 662 -35.43 52.96 -29.17
C LYS A 662 -36.16 51.65 -28.93
N THR A 663 -37.23 51.41 -29.66
CA THR A 663 -38.04 50.19 -29.49
C THR A 663 -37.45 49.01 -30.29
N ILE A 664 -37.88 47.79 -29.93
CA ILE A 664 -37.52 46.56 -30.70
C ILE A 664 -38.05 46.70 -32.16
N ASP A 665 -39.22 47.27 -32.37
CA ASP A 665 -39.78 47.49 -33.72
C ASP A 665 -38.96 48.48 -34.54
N ASP A 666 -38.48 49.59 -33.92
CA ASP A 666 -37.61 50.55 -34.61
C ASP A 666 -36.31 49.84 -35.04
N ALA A 667 -35.73 49.05 -34.18
CA ALA A 667 -34.50 48.31 -34.47
C ALA A 667 -34.70 47.21 -35.54
N ILE A 668 -35.84 46.54 -35.56
CA ILE A 668 -36.18 45.58 -36.61
C ILE A 668 -36.31 46.30 -37.95
N ASN A 669 -37.06 47.45 -38.00
CA ASN A 669 -37.28 48.20 -39.20
C ASN A 669 -35.97 48.76 -39.74
N GLU A 670 -35.08 49.33 -38.94
CA GLU A 670 -33.77 49.78 -39.32
C GLU A 670 -32.88 48.69 -39.92
N ALA A 671 -32.82 47.53 -39.22
CA ALA A 671 -32.03 46.39 -39.69
C ALA A 671 -32.56 45.82 -41.01
N VAL A 672 -33.88 45.83 -41.23
CA VAL A 672 -34.52 45.46 -42.52
C VAL A 672 -34.17 46.45 -43.59
N LEU A 673 -34.20 47.76 -43.29
CA LEU A 673 -33.82 48.80 -44.25
C LEU A 673 -32.35 48.63 -44.63
N GLU A 674 -31.44 48.35 -43.67
CA GLU A 674 -30.02 48.14 -44.01
C GLU A 674 -29.82 46.88 -44.88
N VAL A 675 -30.55 45.80 -44.65
CA VAL A 675 -30.53 44.60 -45.52
C VAL A 675 -30.95 45.03 -46.98
N LYS A 676 -31.98 45.82 -47.08
CA LYS A 676 -32.47 46.28 -48.41
C LYS A 676 -31.41 47.10 -49.11
N THR A 677 -30.82 48.13 -48.45
CA THR A 677 -29.75 48.95 -48.97
C THR A 677 -28.53 48.11 -49.38
N ASN A 678 -28.10 47.14 -48.52
CA ASN A 678 -26.97 46.23 -48.81
C ASN A 678 -27.28 45.31 -50.00
N LYS A 679 -28.54 44.97 -50.29
CA LYS A 679 -28.94 44.22 -51.48
C LYS A 679 -28.84 45.06 -52.76
N GLU A 680 -29.26 46.35 -52.72
CA GLU A 680 -29.22 47.27 -53.84
C GLU A 680 -27.75 47.52 -54.24
N LEU A 681 -26.88 47.81 -53.28
CA LEU A 681 -25.45 48.03 -53.54
C LEU A 681 -24.77 46.76 -54.13
N ASN A 682 -25.11 45.55 -53.71
CA ASN A 682 -24.57 44.33 -54.30
C ASN A 682 -25.12 44.01 -55.69
N THR A 683 -26.18 44.68 -56.15
CA THR A 683 -26.74 44.55 -57.52
C THR A 683 -26.14 45.54 -58.55
N GLU A 684 -25.57 46.64 -58.06
CA GLU A 684 -24.92 47.62 -58.92
C GLU A 684 -23.47 47.27 -59.30
N ASP A 685 -22.81 46.36 -58.51
CA ASP A 685 -21.44 45.88 -58.74
C ASP A 685 -21.36 44.64 -59.67
N LYS A 686 -22.42 44.23 -60.31
CA LYS A 686 -22.51 43.16 -61.32
C LYS A 686 -23.11 43.68 -62.60
#